data_75ebb7edeed2d68aba58c6a9c2e220fc
#
_entry.id   75ebb7edeed2d68aba58c6a9c2e220fc
#
_cell.length_a   1.000
_cell.length_b   1.000
_cell.length_c   1.000
_cell.angle_alpha   90.00
_cell.angle_beta   90.00
_cell.angle_gamma   90.00
#
_symmetry.space_group_name_H-M   'P 1'
#
loop_
_entity.id
_entity.type
_entity.pdbx_description
1 polymer ?
#
loop_
_entity_poly.entity_id
_entity_poly.type
_entity_poly.pdbx_seq_one_letter_code
_entity_poly.pdbx_strand_id
1 'polypeptide(L)'
;MKKGVFLLVSAWCVAGAASFAQSVVTDAFGEPDENTDFTFTESQLNEKAVASQAISSIVAKNDPFLNEVGFRFSPMRFRVRAYDNRYEQTYMNGLLLNDVEMGRFNYSSLGGLNDATRNRERVDAYEFANFGVVGIGGGQSYNTRASQFAQGRKISLSAANRSYVGRALFTYASGLQDNGWAWAASVGYRGATRGNIEGTYYNSAAYFLAAEKRFNANHALSLVTYGAPTDRAQQGASTEEAYWLANSHYYNPNWGYQGGQVRNSRIVHAFSPTTILTWDWENDKHTSKWTTSLGHTYSMYSNTSLGWNGNAADPRPDYYKNLPSSVGNVWKDSRSTKQGTEHNVDEEPFLYEQWQLLYNRWTGNKAARQVNWDEMYFVNRQQNANGGDALYYLERRHNDQNVFALSSTFNHAINARQKFALGVQLNSTHGMHYKTMADLLGGERYTDIDKFAVNDYGAQAPEAQNDLRHPNRQIQKNDRFGYDYNTNVHMANLWGQYQYSTLHWTMHLSAHVDGTTIDREGLMENGRYQNNSYGKSGSAQFLSGGGKVELAYYLTRNHRFALGLGATSQAPLSRNAFVAARAQNNFVNNLTNEDIYDADLSYAFRFGNVVGKVSGYYARFGRQVEQSAFYNDQQSTFTYLTMNNVEKQHYGVEAALDWQATTNLSFNVMASVGDAYYNNNPYAQVSYEGMNPVELEKLNSVVNPVTKQTMPLRVVAKGMRVGNTPLTALSVGARYNLGPWFFEASANYYDRVYVNFSPYRRLNSTYAGDGHFYTATGTDGAGRPAFDISKEEVKRDGGILFDAQGKEVASYAAAQEKFKGGIMIDASIGRFIRMRHGRSLSINLSLQNINNNTNLRTGGYEQNRSDFYYRENGGVYTKGEGKAYKFSRNSKYYYAYAFNFFLNLGFKF
;
A
#
# COMPACT_ATOMS: atom_id res chain seq x y z
N MET A 1 52.11 -6.48 18.04
CA MET A 1 50.87 -6.45 17.23
C MET A 1 49.60 -6.94 17.94
N LYS A 2 49.61 -7.30 19.23
CA LYS A 2 48.41 -7.76 19.97
C LYS A 2 47.78 -6.69 20.88
N LYS A 3 48.35 -5.50 21.02
CA LYS A 3 47.82 -4.42 21.85
C LYS A 3 47.01 -3.34 21.08
N GLY A 4 47.17 -3.27 19.75
CA GLY A 4 46.43 -2.28 18.92
C GLY A 4 44.98 -2.66 18.61
N VAL A 5 44.70 -3.97 18.54
CA VAL A 5 43.33 -4.46 18.23
C VAL A 5 42.40 -4.35 19.44
N PHE A 6 42.96 -4.44 20.66
CA PHE A 6 42.15 -4.26 21.88
C PHE A 6 41.71 -2.79 22.14
N LEU A 7 42.51 -1.85 21.68
CA LEU A 7 42.16 -0.42 21.78
C LEU A 7 41.11 0.02 20.76
N LEU A 8 41.05 -0.57 19.56
CA LEU A 8 40.03 -0.31 18.56
C LEU A 8 38.68 -0.92 18.96
N VAL A 9 38.66 -2.09 19.58
CA VAL A 9 37.41 -2.72 20.09
C VAL A 9 36.89 -1.98 21.32
N SER A 10 37.79 -1.47 22.19
CA SER A 10 37.38 -0.66 23.35
C SER A 10 36.92 0.73 22.96
N ALA A 11 37.43 1.34 21.89
CA ALA A 11 36.97 2.61 21.36
C ALA A 11 35.55 2.50 20.76
N TRP A 12 35.25 1.37 20.13
CA TRP A 12 33.89 1.11 19.63
C TRP A 12 32.88 0.87 20.76
N CYS A 13 33.24 0.24 21.86
CA CYS A 13 32.41 0.08 23.04
C CYS A 13 32.15 1.39 23.80
N VAL A 14 33.09 2.34 23.76
CA VAL A 14 32.94 3.66 24.37
C VAL A 14 32.13 4.61 23.47
N ALA A 15 32.30 4.51 22.15
CA ALA A 15 31.50 5.27 21.19
C ALA A 15 30.01 4.90 21.23
N GLY A 16 29.68 3.59 21.45
CA GLY A 16 28.31 3.14 21.60
C GLY A 16 27.59 3.63 22.86
N ALA A 17 28.33 3.91 23.94
CA ALA A 17 27.76 4.49 25.19
C ALA A 17 27.70 6.02 25.16
N ALA A 18 28.59 6.67 24.38
CA ALA A 18 28.59 8.13 24.21
C ALA A 18 27.54 8.60 23.19
N SER A 19 27.17 7.77 22.19
CA SER A 19 26.20 8.14 21.18
C SER A 19 24.77 8.30 21.71
N PHE A 20 24.42 7.70 22.85
CA PHE A 20 23.10 7.92 23.48
C PHE A 20 23.00 9.28 24.20
N ALA A 21 24.10 9.89 24.62
CA ALA A 21 24.12 11.22 25.21
C ALA A 21 24.41 12.32 24.16
N GLN A 22 25.04 11.96 23.04
CA GLN A 22 25.40 12.89 21.95
C GLN A 22 24.37 12.99 20.83
N SER A 23 23.34 12.16 20.82
CA SER A 23 22.36 12.12 19.72
C SER A 23 21.45 13.34 19.60
N VAL A 24 21.51 14.29 20.53
CA VAL A 24 20.81 15.58 20.42
C VAL A 24 21.67 16.66 19.73
N VAL A 25 22.96 16.46 19.75
CA VAL A 25 23.93 17.41 19.24
C VAL A 25 24.93 16.71 18.32
N THR A 26 24.44 15.94 17.36
CA THR A 26 25.24 15.75 16.16
C THR A 26 25.15 17.05 15.40
N ASP A 27 26.31 17.61 15.12
CA ASP A 27 26.50 18.76 14.27
C ASP A 27 25.48 18.66 13.09
N ALA A 28 24.60 19.66 12.95
CA ALA A 28 23.69 19.75 11.81
C ALA A 28 24.47 19.63 10.49
N PHE A 29 25.75 19.74 10.59
CA PHE A 29 26.73 19.81 9.54
C PHE A 29 27.75 18.65 9.58
N GLY A 30 27.46 17.58 10.30
CA GLY A 30 28.36 16.43 10.42
C GLY A 30 28.95 16.02 9.07
N GLU A 31 30.25 15.75 9.05
CA GLU A 31 30.92 15.30 7.84
C GLU A 31 30.40 13.93 7.39
N PRO A 32 30.18 13.71 6.08
CA PRO A 32 29.72 12.42 5.57
C PRO A 32 30.74 11.33 5.82
N ASP A 33 30.33 10.19 6.37
CA ASP A 33 31.18 9.03 6.54
C ASP A 33 31.58 8.45 5.17
N GLU A 34 32.87 8.45 4.86
CA GLU A 34 33.40 7.98 3.57
C GLU A 34 33.33 6.45 3.39
N ASN A 35 32.98 5.68 4.43
CA ASN A 35 33.08 4.21 4.41
C ASN A 35 31.83 3.46 3.96
N THR A 36 30.79 4.12 3.50
CA THR A 36 29.51 3.50 3.20
C THR A 36 29.23 3.29 1.71
N ASP A 37 30.21 2.93 0.92
CA ASP A 37 30.09 2.71 -0.52
C ASP A 37 29.33 1.42 -0.93
N PHE A 38 28.87 0.61 0.01
CA PHE A 38 28.11 -0.60 -0.27
C PHE A 38 26.62 -0.36 -0.11
N THR A 39 25.96 -0.02 -1.17
CA THR A 39 24.52 0.12 -1.20
C THR A 39 23.89 -0.99 -2.03
N PHE A 40 23.32 -1.94 -1.37
CA PHE A 40 22.57 -3.04 -1.96
C PHE A 40 21.19 -2.76 -2.44
N THR A 41 20.83 -1.73 -2.87
CA THR A 41 19.53 -1.26 -2.54
C THR A 41 18.52 -1.20 -3.64
N GLU A 42 18.98 -1.38 -4.84
CA GLU A 42 18.12 -1.18 -5.98
C GLU A 42 17.34 -2.40 -6.41
N SER A 43 17.83 -3.55 -6.05
CA SER A 43 17.08 -4.79 -6.28
C SER A 43 15.73 -4.79 -5.57
N GLN A 44 15.56 -3.89 -4.62
CA GLN A 44 14.40 -3.82 -3.74
C GLN A 44 13.45 -2.68 -4.04
N LEU A 45 13.80 -1.79 -4.96
CA LEU A 45 12.92 -0.73 -5.44
C LEU A 45 11.80 -1.27 -6.34
N ASN A 46 11.10 -2.27 -5.86
CA ASN A 46 9.83 -2.63 -6.45
C ASN A 46 8.79 -1.63 -5.95
N GLU A 47 8.28 -0.78 -6.83
CA GLU A 47 7.37 0.33 -6.52
C GLU A 47 6.08 -0.08 -5.80
N LYS A 48 5.79 -1.37 -5.74
CA LYS A 48 4.61 -1.92 -5.06
C LYS A 48 4.85 -2.26 -3.59
N ALA A 49 6.10 -2.34 -3.15
CA ALA A 49 6.43 -2.73 -1.79
C ALA A 49 7.12 -1.57 -1.06
N VAL A 50 6.39 -0.91 -0.18
CA VAL A 50 6.88 0.23 0.62
C VAL A 50 8.11 -0.14 1.45
N ALA A 51 8.19 -1.38 1.93
CA ALA A 51 9.33 -1.88 2.70
C ALA A 51 10.61 -2.03 1.86
N SER A 52 10.52 -2.20 0.53
CA SER A 52 11.68 -2.45 -0.33
C SER A 52 12.53 -1.23 -0.63
N GLN A 53 12.06 -0.05 -0.29
CA GLN A 53 12.81 1.20 -0.47
C GLN A 53 13.63 1.58 0.76
N ALA A 54 13.50 0.81 1.83
CA ALA A 54 14.09 1.09 3.13
C ALA A 54 15.57 0.71 3.22
N ILE A 55 16.43 1.13 2.27
CA ILE A 55 17.76 0.58 2.25
C ILE A 55 18.86 1.61 2.21
N SER A 56 19.94 1.22 2.90
CA SER A 56 21.15 1.99 3.20
C SER A 56 20.87 3.24 4.02
N SER A 57 20.58 3.05 5.29
CA SER A 57 20.82 4.12 6.25
C SER A 57 22.30 4.10 6.65
N ILE A 58 22.96 5.22 6.54
CA ILE A 58 24.30 5.41 7.12
C ILE A 58 24.22 5.40 8.64
N VAL A 59 23.08 5.78 9.19
CA VAL A 59 22.79 5.81 10.63
C VAL A 59 21.57 4.93 10.91
N ALA A 60 21.72 3.62 10.74
CA ALA A 60 20.76 2.71 11.34
C ALA A 60 21.05 2.64 12.83
N LYS A 61 20.06 2.95 13.66
CA LYS A 61 20.11 2.55 15.06
C LYS A 61 20.27 1.03 15.12
N ASN A 62 20.92 0.55 16.16
CA ASN A 62 21.32 -0.87 16.31
C ASN A 62 20.10 -1.81 16.49
N ASP A 63 19.11 -1.74 15.62
CA ASP A 63 18.01 -2.69 15.57
C ASP A 63 18.22 -3.68 14.42
N PRO A 64 18.69 -4.91 14.70
CA PRO A 64 19.02 -5.87 13.67
C PRO A 64 17.77 -6.31 12.88
N PHE A 65 16.57 -6.25 13.47
CA PHE A 65 15.33 -6.59 12.76
C PHE A 65 14.95 -5.48 11.78
N LEU A 66 14.83 -4.24 12.24
CA LEU A 66 14.41 -3.12 11.39
C LEU A 66 15.39 -2.81 10.25
N ASN A 67 16.69 -3.13 10.45
CA ASN A 67 17.70 -2.93 9.43
C ASN A 67 17.57 -3.86 8.23
N GLU A 68 17.15 -5.11 8.45
CA GLU A 68 17.14 -6.15 7.43
C GLU A 68 15.75 -6.49 6.90
N VAL A 69 14.68 -6.18 7.66
CA VAL A 69 13.30 -6.62 7.37
C VAL A 69 12.79 -6.17 6.00
N GLY A 70 13.07 -4.93 5.63
CA GLY A 70 12.69 -4.38 4.33
C GLY A 70 13.44 -5.03 3.17
N PHE A 71 14.63 -5.54 3.43
CA PHE A 71 15.42 -6.26 2.45
C PHE A 71 14.93 -7.71 2.26
N ARG A 72 14.84 -8.45 3.34
CA ARG A 72 14.59 -9.89 3.33
C ARG A 72 13.16 -10.24 2.93
N PHE A 73 12.17 -9.48 3.42
CA PHE A 73 10.77 -9.88 3.31
C PHE A 73 9.95 -9.10 2.26
N SER A 74 10.56 -8.11 1.61
CA SER A 74 9.89 -7.30 0.58
C SER A 74 9.30 -8.08 -0.60
N PRO A 75 9.89 -9.19 -1.09
CA PRO A 75 9.30 -9.93 -2.21
C PRO A 75 7.87 -10.42 -1.95
N MET A 76 7.51 -10.66 -0.68
CA MET A 76 6.19 -11.10 -0.26
C MET A 76 5.30 -9.96 0.27
N ARG A 77 5.62 -8.70 -0.02
CA ARG A 77 4.86 -7.52 0.43
C ARG A 77 4.68 -7.48 1.95
N PHE A 78 5.68 -7.95 2.67
CA PHE A 78 5.66 -7.98 4.12
C PHE A 78 5.49 -6.55 4.69
N ARG A 79 4.56 -6.43 5.62
CA ARG A 79 4.35 -5.22 6.43
C ARG A 79 4.72 -5.54 7.87
N VAL A 80 5.58 -4.73 8.45
CA VAL A 80 5.99 -4.89 9.85
C VAL A 80 4.72 -4.91 10.72
N ARG A 81 4.57 -5.97 11.54
CA ARG A 81 3.39 -6.17 12.43
C ARG A 81 2.04 -6.17 11.70
N ALA A 82 2.05 -6.37 10.38
CA ALA A 82 0.88 -6.24 9.49
C ALA A 82 0.18 -4.87 9.56
N TYR A 83 0.85 -3.82 10.07
CA TYR A 83 0.29 -2.47 10.13
C TYR A 83 0.10 -1.89 8.72
N ASP A 84 -0.89 -0.99 8.58
CA ASP A 84 -1.02 -0.20 7.37
C ASP A 84 0.15 0.79 7.26
N ASN A 85 0.67 0.99 6.05
CA ASN A 85 1.81 1.87 5.80
C ASN A 85 1.52 3.35 6.14
N ARG A 86 0.26 3.72 6.35
CA ARG A 86 -0.13 5.07 6.80
C ARG A 86 0.37 5.40 8.21
N TYR A 87 0.73 4.38 8.98
CA TYR A 87 1.25 4.55 10.33
C TYR A 87 2.77 4.75 10.39
N GLU A 88 3.48 4.58 9.27
CA GLU A 88 4.88 4.96 9.14
C GLU A 88 5.00 6.40 8.63
N GLN A 89 5.77 7.23 9.31
CA GLN A 89 5.97 8.62 8.94
C GLN A 89 7.31 8.83 8.23
N THR A 90 7.29 9.63 7.17
CA THR A 90 8.48 9.94 6.38
C THR A 90 8.74 11.43 6.40
N TYR A 91 9.93 11.79 6.83
CA TYR A 91 10.40 13.18 6.89
C TYR A 91 11.55 13.41 5.91
N MET A 92 11.69 14.62 5.42
CA MET A 92 12.86 15.08 4.68
C MET A 92 13.26 16.47 5.19
N ASN A 93 14.49 16.58 5.68
CA ASN A 93 15.01 17.81 6.30
C ASN A 93 14.08 18.39 7.41
N GLY A 94 13.38 17.53 8.14
CA GLY A 94 12.43 17.91 9.19
C GLY A 94 10.99 18.14 8.71
N LEU A 95 10.72 18.16 7.39
CA LEU A 95 9.37 18.28 6.84
C LEU A 95 8.67 16.92 6.73
N LEU A 96 7.45 16.79 7.24
CA LEU A 96 6.61 15.60 7.07
C LEU A 96 6.09 15.53 5.62
N LEU A 97 6.31 14.40 4.96
CA LEU A 97 5.99 14.17 3.54
C LEU A 97 4.82 13.21 3.31
N ASN A 98 4.17 12.69 4.37
CA ASN A 98 3.01 11.82 4.19
C ASN A 98 1.86 12.61 3.56
N ASP A 99 1.27 12.03 2.52
CA ASP A 99 0.05 12.51 1.87
C ASP A 99 -1.12 12.43 2.87
N VAL A 100 -1.80 13.52 3.10
CA VAL A 100 -2.89 13.59 4.10
C VAL A 100 -4.16 12.89 3.64
N GLU A 101 -4.39 12.70 2.33
CA GLU A 101 -5.55 11.96 1.81
C GLU A 101 -5.33 10.45 1.92
N MET A 102 -4.09 10.01 1.64
CA MET A 102 -3.71 8.60 1.61
C MET A 102 -3.05 8.11 2.90
N GLY A 103 -2.60 9.02 3.76
CA GLY A 103 -1.91 8.76 5.02
C GLY A 103 -0.45 8.32 4.88
N ARG A 104 0.09 8.17 3.68
CA ARG A 104 1.42 7.57 3.44
C ARG A 104 2.27 8.38 2.48
N PHE A 105 3.58 8.19 2.57
CA PHE A 105 4.51 8.77 1.59
C PHE A 105 4.50 7.97 0.27
N ASN A 106 4.56 8.67 -0.85
CA ASN A 106 4.69 8.06 -2.18
C ASN A 106 6.16 7.95 -2.56
N TYR A 107 6.78 6.80 -2.27
CA TYR A 107 8.19 6.56 -2.58
C TYR A 107 8.54 6.61 -4.08
N SER A 108 7.58 6.41 -4.98
CA SER A 108 7.85 6.53 -6.41
C SER A 108 8.24 7.94 -6.83
N SER A 109 7.88 8.98 -6.04
CA SER A 109 8.31 10.36 -6.26
C SER A 109 9.82 10.58 -6.15
N LEU A 110 10.52 9.68 -5.42
CA LEU A 110 11.99 9.71 -5.31
C LEU A 110 12.69 9.13 -6.54
N GLY A 111 11.97 8.44 -7.41
CA GLY A 111 12.47 8.00 -8.72
C GLY A 111 13.70 7.10 -8.73
N GLY A 112 14.07 6.49 -7.59
CA GLY A 112 15.29 5.69 -7.47
C GLY A 112 16.57 6.53 -7.38
N LEU A 113 16.48 7.75 -6.89
CA LEU A 113 17.62 8.65 -6.61
C LEU A 113 18.34 8.19 -5.32
N ASN A 114 18.90 7.00 -5.33
CA ASN A 114 19.45 6.36 -4.13
C ASN A 114 20.59 7.13 -3.48
N ASP A 115 21.43 7.77 -4.28
CA ASP A 115 22.53 8.58 -3.75
C ASP A 115 21.98 9.80 -2.99
N ALA A 116 20.89 10.41 -3.47
CA ALA A 116 20.25 11.56 -2.83
C ALA A 116 19.52 11.19 -1.54
N THR A 117 19.02 9.97 -1.42
CA THR A 117 18.25 9.47 -0.27
C THR A 117 19.05 8.57 0.66
N ARG A 118 20.37 8.56 0.51
CA ARG A 118 21.27 7.67 1.23
C ARG A 118 21.36 7.99 2.72
N ASN A 119 21.43 9.29 3.06
CA ASN A 119 21.50 9.73 4.44
C ASN A 119 20.11 9.69 5.09
N ARG A 120 19.83 8.60 5.76
CA ARG A 120 18.52 8.31 6.34
C ARG A 120 18.66 7.81 7.77
N GLU A 121 17.88 8.38 8.67
CA GLU A 121 17.65 7.90 10.02
C GLU A 121 16.29 7.17 10.08
N ARG A 122 16.24 6.04 10.76
CA ARG A 122 15.00 5.33 11.10
C ARG A 122 14.86 5.25 12.62
N VAL A 123 13.68 5.51 13.13
CA VAL A 123 13.33 5.42 14.55
C VAL A 123 12.12 4.53 14.75
N ASP A 124 12.14 3.75 15.83
CA ASP A 124 11.00 2.95 16.24
C ASP A 124 9.91 3.82 16.90
N ALA A 125 8.73 3.26 17.08
CA ALA A 125 7.53 3.96 17.58
C ALA A 125 7.73 4.72 18.89
N TYR A 126 8.58 4.23 19.78
CA TYR A 126 8.77 4.79 21.13
C TYR A 126 10.11 5.49 21.33
N GLU A 127 10.95 5.50 20.29
CA GLU A 127 12.26 6.17 20.38
C GLU A 127 12.13 7.69 20.21
N PHE A 128 13.04 8.42 20.86
CA PHE A 128 13.16 9.86 20.68
C PHE A 128 13.62 10.19 19.26
N ALA A 129 12.83 10.98 18.55
CA ALA A 129 13.15 11.48 17.22
C ALA A 129 13.30 13.02 17.25
N ASN A 130 14.41 13.52 16.77
CA ASN A 130 14.68 14.96 16.74
C ASN A 130 13.96 15.72 15.61
N PHE A 131 13.10 15.06 14.85
CA PHE A 131 12.37 15.58 13.70
C PHE A 131 10.84 15.51 13.85
N GLY A 132 10.30 14.79 14.83
CA GLY A 132 8.86 14.67 15.04
C GLY A 132 8.46 13.56 16.00
N VAL A 133 7.23 13.55 16.48
CA VAL A 133 6.62 12.39 17.17
C VAL A 133 6.13 11.43 16.11
N VAL A 134 6.77 10.26 16.03
CA VAL A 134 6.45 9.25 15.02
C VAL A 134 5.23 8.40 15.41
N GLY A 135 4.54 7.82 14.43
CA GLY A 135 3.39 6.95 14.66
C GLY A 135 3.78 5.55 15.20
N ILE A 136 2.79 4.66 15.36
CA ILE A 136 2.98 3.26 15.79
C ILE A 136 3.86 2.46 14.81
N GLY A 137 3.90 2.82 13.53
CA GLY A 137 4.77 2.21 12.53
C GLY A 137 6.20 2.70 12.55
N GLY A 138 6.55 3.60 13.49
CA GLY A 138 7.82 4.28 13.54
C GLY A 138 7.93 5.41 12.49
N GLY A 139 9.14 5.87 12.26
CA GLY A 139 9.40 6.93 11.29
C GLY A 139 10.78 6.87 10.68
N GLN A 140 10.95 7.59 9.60
CA GLN A 140 12.24 7.77 8.94
C GLN A 140 12.42 9.23 8.53
N SER A 141 13.66 9.69 8.57
CA SER A 141 14.03 11.04 8.15
C SER A 141 15.20 11.01 7.18
N TYR A 142 15.03 11.64 6.03
CA TYR A 142 16.08 11.83 5.04
C TYR A 142 16.76 13.19 5.28
N ASN A 143 18.08 13.17 5.43
CA ASN A 143 18.88 14.39 5.42
C ASN A 143 19.44 14.59 4.01
N THR A 144 18.85 15.52 3.28
CA THR A 144 19.19 15.80 1.87
C THR A 144 19.84 17.15 1.65
N ARG A 145 20.37 17.74 2.72
CA ARG A 145 21.14 19.00 2.65
C ARG A 145 22.41 18.79 1.82
N ALA A 146 22.78 19.77 0.99
CA ALA A 146 23.89 19.62 0.06
C ALA A 146 25.25 19.34 0.74
N SER A 147 25.49 19.89 1.94
CA SER A 147 26.70 19.65 2.71
C SER A 147 26.84 18.22 3.24
N GLN A 148 25.77 17.43 3.25
CA GLN A 148 25.75 16.04 3.70
C GLN A 148 26.26 15.05 2.65
N PHE A 149 26.56 15.54 1.45
CA PHE A 149 27.09 14.71 0.37
C PHE A 149 28.60 14.82 0.33
N ALA A 150 29.29 13.66 0.35
CA ALA A 150 30.75 13.63 0.14
C ALA A 150 31.10 14.19 -1.25
N GLN A 151 32.09 15.07 -1.28
CA GLN A 151 32.61 15.65 -2.53
C GLN A 151 32.97 14.56 -3.55
N GLY A 152 32.52 14.74 -4.79
CA GLY A 152 32.87 13.83 -5.88
C GLY A 152 31.78 13.70 -6.93
N ARG A 153 32.01 12.79 -7.84
CA ARG A 153 31.11 12.44 -8.93
C ARG A 153 30.95 10.93 -8.94
N LYS A 154 29.72 10.50 -9.22
CA LYS A 154 29.41 9.05 -9.29
C LYS A 154 28.50 8.77 -10.48
N ILE A 155 28.81 7.72 -11.20
CA ILE A 155 27.94 7.13 -12.22
C ILE A 155 27.57 5.74 -11.75
N SER A 156 26.28 5.41 -11.81
CA SER A 156 25.78 4.06 -11.56
C SER A 156 24.98 3.57 -12.75
N LEU A 157 25.34 2.40 -13.26
CA LEU A 157 24.63 1.70 -14.33
C LEU A 157 24.08 0.41 -13.78
N SER A 158 22.82 0.10 -14.08
CA SER A 158 22.21 -1.12 -13.60
C SER A 158 21.41 -1.82 -14.70
N ALA A 159 21.41 -3.15 -14.63
CA ALA A 159 20.60 -4.03 -15.46
C ALA A 159 19.77 -4.98 -14.59
N ALA A 160 18.51 -5.22 -14.97
CA ALA A 160 17.60 -6.10 -14.23
C ALA A 160 16.59 -6.75 -15.17
N ASN A 161 15.97 -7.84 -14.74
CA ASN A 161 14.82 -8.44 -15.42
C ASN A 161 13.53 -8.23 -14.59
N ARG A 162 13.24 -6.98 -14.23
CA ARG A 162 12.11 -6.59 -13.38
C ARG A 162 11.14 -5.64 -14.11
N SER A 163 10.49 -4.73 -13.41
CA SER A 163 9.63 -3.71 -14.02
C SER A 163 10.39 -2.83 -15.01
N TYR A 164 11.67 -2.56 -14.77
CA TYR A 164 12.58 -1.93 -15.73
C TYR A 164 13.77 -2.85 -16.01
N VAL A 165 14.41 -2.65 -17.17
CA VAL A 165 15.55 -3.46 -17.65
C VAL A 165 16.88 -2.73 -17.45
N GLY A 166 16.88 -1.43 -17.66
CA GLY A 166 18.07 -0.60 -17.54
C GLY A 166 17.87 0.63 -16.67
N ARG A 167 18.93 1.03 -15.99
CA ARG A 167 19.01 2.27 -15.21
C ARG A 167 20.37 2.91 -15.39
N ALA A 168 20.37 4.24 -15.48
CA ALA A 168 21.55 5.08 -15.38
C ALA A 168 21.31 6.16 -14.32
N LEU A 169 22.27 6.42 -13.46
CA LEU A 169 22.23 7.47 -12.44
C LEU A 169 23.57 8.20 -12.44
N PHE A 170 23.53 9.53 -12.45
CA PHE A 170 24.68 10.40 -12.26
C PHE A 170 24.46 11.27 -11.03
N THR A 171 25.46 11.37 -10.16
CA THR A 171 25.43 12.22 -8.98
C THR A 171 26.70 13.05 -8.91
N TYR A 172 26.53 14.32 -8.58
CA TYR A 172 27.60 15.29 -8.33
C TYR A 172 27.38 15.93 -6.96
N ALA A 173 28.44 16.10 -6.19
CA ALA A 173 28.44 16.89 -4.98
C ALA A 173 29.73 17.71 -4.88
N SER A 174 29.60 18.98 -4.51
CA SER A 174 30.75 19.89 -4.34
C SER A 174 31.45 19.69 -2.99
N GLY A 175 30.76 19.04 -2.03
CA GLY A 175 31.11 19.18 -0.61
C GLY A 175 30.85 20.62 -0.12
N LEU A 176 31.07 20.85 1.16
CA LEU A 176 31.04 22.19 1.73
C LEU A 176 32.33 22.96 1.33
N GLN A 177 32.16 24.10 0.67
CA GLN A 177 33.25 24.95 0.23
C GLN A 177 33.62 26.00 1.30
N ASP A 178 34.84 26.56 1.26
CA ASP A 178 35.32 27.56 2.20
C ASP A 178 34.46 28.83 2.24
N ASN A 179 33.79 29.16 1.12
CA ASN A 179 32.83 30.26 1.06
C ASN A 179 31.47 29.95 1.68
N GLY A 180 31.29 28.78 2.29
CA GLY A 180 30.06 28.31 2.94
C GLY A 180 28.97 27.80 1.99
N TRP A 181 29.24 27.63 0.71
CA TRP A 181 28.30 27.01 -0.25
C TRP A 181 28.54 25.51 -0.35
N ALA A 182 27.45 24.77 -0.53
CA ALA A 182 27.46 23.38 -0.96
C ALA A 182 26.38 23.14 -2.04
N TRP A 183 26.69 22.27 -3.01
CA TRP A 183 25.81 21.90 -4.10
C TRP A 183 25.78 20.40 -4.28
N ALA A 184 24.61 19.84 -4.48
CA ALA A 184 24.48 18.45 -4.87
C ALA A 184 23.41 18.31 -5.96
N ALA A 185 23.70 17.47 -6.94
CA ALA A 185 22.75 17.16 -8.02
C ALA A 185 22.80 15.68 -8.32
N SER A 186 21.64 15.08 -8.58
CA SER A 186 21.53 13.71 -9.03
C SER A 186 20.47 13.64 -10.14
N VAL A 187 20.78 12.97 -11.24
CA VAL A 187 19.86 12.74 -12.34
C VAL A 187 19.88 11.28 -12.72
N GLY A 188 18.74 10.72 -13.01
CA GLY A 188 18.61 9.30 -13.30
C GLY A 188 17.53 9.00 -14.32
N TYR A 189 17.69 7.88 -14.98
CA TYR A 189 16.68 7.32 -15.87
C TYR A 189 16.56 5.82 -15.66
N ARG A 190 15.32 5.33 -15.62
CA ARG A 190 14.99 3.91 -15.54
C ARG A 190 14.02 3.58 -16.67
N GLY A 191 14.33 2.56 -17.46
CA GLY A 191 13.52 2.26 -18.62
C GLY A 191 13.39 0.78 -18.96
N ALA A 192 12.24 0.43 -19.52
CA ALA A 192 11.98 -0.81 -20.22
C ALA A 192 10.89 -0.58 -21.26
N THR A 193 11.15 -0.92 -22.50
CA THR A 193 10.11 -0.99 -23.53
C THR A 193 9.20 -2.21 -23.31
N ARG A 194 9.74 -3.25 -22.67
CA ARG A 194 9.04 -4.47 -22.25
C ARG A 194 9.54 -4.87 -20.87
N GLY A 195 8.65 -4.84 -19.89
CA GLY A 195 8.93 -5.31 -18.53
C GLY A 195 8.92 -6.84 -18.41
N ASN A 196 9.21 -7.35 -17.21
CA ASN A 196 9.17 -8.79 -16.92
C ASN A 196 7.76 -9.39 -17.14
N ILE A 197 6.72 -8.62 -16.86
CA ILE A 197 5.34 -9.01 -17.15
C ILE A 197 4.97 -8.54 -18.55
N GLU A 198 4.42 -9.42 -19.36
CA GLU A 198 4.02 -9.08 -20.71
C GLU A 198 3.00 -7.95 -20.79
N GLY A 199 3.14 -7.11 -21.83
CA GLY A 199 2.29 -5.94 -22.00
C GLY A 199 2.57 -4.80 -21.04
N THR A 200 3.61 -4.90 -20.19
CA THR A 200 4.07 -3.81 -19.33
C THR A 200 5.28 -3.10 -19.96
N TYR A 201 5.41 -1.83 -19.67
CA TYR A 201 6.58 -1.00 -19.93
C TYR A 201 6.83 -0.06 -18.76
N TYR A 202 7.99 0.56 -18.73
CA TYR A 202 8.39 1.46 -17.67
C TYR A 202 9.30 2.57 -18.22
N ASN A 203 8.94 3.83 -17.95
CA ASN A 203 9.74 5.02 -18.25
C ASN A 203 9.72 5.93 -17.03
N SER A 204 10.87 6.25 -16.48
CA SER A 204 10.98 7.20 -15.37
C SER A 204 12.29 7.96 -15.48
N ALA A 205 12.22 9.25 -15.69
CA ALA A 205 13.31 10.17 -15.42
C ALA A 205 13.22 10.65 -13.97
N ALA A 206 14.35 10.99 -13.36
CA ALA A 206 14.37 11.51 -12.00
C ALA A 206 15.45 12.59 -11.88
N TYR A 207 15.17 13.62 -11.06
CA TYR A 207 16.11 14.66 -10.72
C TYR A 207 16.09 14.98 -9.23
N PHE A 208 17.23 15.39 -8.72
CA PHE A 208 17.43 15.93 -7.38
C PHE A 208 18.44 17.04 -7.49
N LEU A 209 18.13 18.20 -6.93
CA LEU A 209 19.00 19.36 -6.86
C LEU A 209 18.97 19.90 -5.43
N ALA A 210 20.13 20.14 -4.86
CA ALA A 210 20.27 20.71 -3.53
C ALA A 210 21.31 21.83 -3.55
N ALA A 211 20.98 22.93 -2.90
CA ALA A 211 21.86 24.05 -2.64
C ALA A 211 21.81 24.39 -1.16
N GLU A 212 22.94 24.64 -0.54
CA GLU A 212 23.06 25.06 0.84
C GLU A 212 24.03 26.22 0.99
N LYS A 213 23.65 27.17 1.81
CA LYS A 213 24.52 28.27 2.24
C LYS A 213 24.62 28.27 3.76
N ARG A 214 25.84 28.07 4.25
CA ARG A 214 26.19 28.38 5.63
C ARG A 214 26.63 29.83 5.70
N PHE A 215 25.89 30.64 6.43
CA PHE A 215 26.21 32.05 6.60
C PHE A 215 27.30 32.25 7.63
N ASN A 216 27.30 31.41 8.66
CA ASN A 216 28.24 31.33 9.77
C ASN A 216 28.13 29.95 10.43
N ALA A 217 28.82 29.78 11.59
CA ALA A 217 28.77 28.52 12.34
C ALA A 217 27.36 28.14 12.83
N ASN A 218 26.46 29.12 12.98
CA ASN A 218 25.17 28.95 13.63
C ASN A 218 23.99 28.88 12.64
N HIS A 219 24.10 29.42 11.43
CA HIS A 219 22.99 29.56 10.51
C HIS A 219 23.30 28.96 9.14
N ALA A 220 22.39 28.13 8.69
CA ALA A 220 22.38 27.58 7.33
C ALA A 220 20.99 27.69 6.68
N LEU A 221 20.97 27.85 5.37
CA LEU A 221 19.76 27.80 4.55
C LEU A 221 19.98 26.80 3.44
N SER A 222 19.07 25.83 3.31
CA SER A 222 19.10 24.75 2.31
C SER A 222 17.87 24.80 1.44
N LEU A 223 18.05 24.70 0.14
CA LEU A 223 16.98 24.52 -0.84
C LEU A 223 17.18 23.18 -1.52
N VAL A 224 16.15 22.34 -1.50
CA VAL A 224 16.14 21.03 -2.14
C VAL A 224 14.93 20.95 -3.05
N THR A 225 15.12 20.47 -4.28
CA THR A 225 14.02 20.12 -5.19
C THR A 225 14.28 18.79 -5.84
N TYR A 226 13.22 17.96 -5.94
CA TYR A 226 13.29 16.66 -6.58
C TYR A 226 11.96 16.27 -7.22
N GLY A 227 12.04 15.32 -8.14
CA GLY A 227 10.86 14.75 -8.79
C GLY A 227 11.22 13.65 -9.77
N ALA A 228 10.23 12.83 -10.11
CA ALA A 228 10.40 11.68 -10.99
C ALA A 228 9.17 11.50 -11.88
N PRO A 229 9.08 12.20 -13.02
CA PRO A 229 8.06 11.89 -14.01
C PRO A 229 8.16 10.42 -14.43
N THR A 230 7.06 9.71 -14.24
CA THR A 230 6.98 8.27 -14.48
C THR A 230 5.77 7.94 -15.34
N ASP A 231 5.99 7.16 -16.39
CA ASP A 231 4.98 6.58 -17.25
C ASP A 231 5.18 5.08 -17.31
N ARG A 232 4.17 4.32 -16.90
CA ARG A 232 4.28 2.85 -16.80
C ARG A 232 2.96 2.14 -17.02
N ALA A 233 3.03 1.01 -17.70
CA ALA A 233 1.90 0.10 -17.86
C ALA A 233 1.82 -0.91 -16.69
N GLN A 234 0.60 -1.23 -16.27
CA GLN A 234 0.34 -2.07 -15.13
C GLN A 234 -0.02 -3.52 -15.49
N GLN A 235 0.38 -4.43 -14.62
CA GLN A 235 -0.18 -5.78 -14.56
C GLN A 235 -1.52 -5.76 -13.83
N GLY A 236 -2.49 -6.54 -14.31
CA GLY A 236 -3.71 -6.91 -13.57
C GLY A 236 -3.56 -8.24 -12.85
N ALA A 237 -4.21 -8.38 -11.69
CA ALA A 237 -4.44 -9.70 -11.10
C ALA A 237 -5.50 -10.45 -11.92
N SER A 238 -5.41 -11.78 -11.96
CA SER A 238 -6.40 -12.61 -12.62
C SER A 238 -6.80 -13.82 -11.76
N THR A 239 -7.82 -14.56 -12.20
CA THR A 239 -8.29 -15.77 -11.51
C THR A 239 -7.34 -16.94 -11.76
N GLU A 240 -7.41 -17.96 -10.91
CA GLU A 240 -6.66 -19.22 -11.08
C GLU A 240 -6.94 -19.87 -12.43
N GLU A 241 -8.22 -19.85 -12.87
CA GLU A 241 -8.60 -20.37 -14.18
C GLU A 241 -7.87 -19.65 -15.33
N ALA A 242 -7.83 -18.33 -15.31
CA ALA A 242 -7.14 -17.57 -16.35
C ALA A 242 -5.61 -17.84 -16.37
N TYR A 243 -5.00 -17.98 -15.19
CA TYR A 243 -3.59 -18.37 -15.08
C TYR A 243 -3.33 -19.78 -15.62
N TRP A 244 -4.21 -20.73 -15.29
CA TRP A 244 -4.13 -22.09 -15.81
C TRP A 244 -4.30 -22.15 -17.32
N LEU A 245 -5.34 -21.49 -17.88
CA LEU A 245 -5.57 -21.41 -19.32
C LEU A 245 -4.42 -20.74 -20.08
N ALA A 246 -3.80 -19.74 -19.47
CA ALA A 246 -2.64 -19.05 -20.03
C ALA A 246 -1.33 -19.83 -19.84
N ASN A 247 -1.34 -20.90 -19.04
CA ASN A 247 -0.16 -21.65 -18.57
C ASN A 247 0.92 -20.75 -17.99
N SER A 248 0.52 -19.71 -17.21
CA SER A 248 1.45 -18.74 -16.64
C SER A 248 0.82 -17.99 -15.48
N HIS A 249 1.46 -17.96 -14.30
CA HIS A 249 1.11 -17.11 -13.17
C HIS A 249 1.40 -15.61 -13.41
N TYR A 250 1.99 -15.28 -14.56
CA TYR A 250 2.32 -13.91 -14.98
C TYR A 250 1.45 -13.41 -16.12
N TYR A 251 0.33 -14.10 -16.40
CA TYR A 251 -0.69 -13.61 -17.33
C TYR A 251 -1.16 -12.22 -16.91
N ASN A 252 -1.30 -11.33 -17.90
CA ASN A 252 -1.75 -9.95 -17.69
C ASN A 252 -2.97 -9.68 -18.58
N PRO A 253 -4.15 -9.43 -18.01
CA PRO A 253 -5.37 -9.17 -18.78
C PRO A 253 -5.46 -7.73 -19.32
N ASN A 254 -4.55 -6.84 -18.97
CA ASN A 254 -4.68 -5.40 -19.25
C ASN A 254 -4.16 -4.97 -20.63
N TRP A 255 -3.59 -5.86 -21.42
CA TRP A 255 -2.98 -5.51 -22.69
C TRP A 255 -3.46 -6.37 -23.83
N GLY A 256 -3.23 -5.90 -25.06
CA GLY A 256 -3.48 -6.65 -26.29
C GLY A 256 -2.81 -5.98 -27.47
N TYR A 257 -3.18 -6.41 -28.67
CA TYR A 257 -2.63 -5.89 -29.92
C TYR A 257 -3.60 -4.90 -30.56
N GLN A 258 -3.06 -3.78 -31.04
CA GLN A 258 -3.74 -2.80 -31.89
C GLN A 258 -2.92 -2.63 -33.15
N GLY A 259 -3.45 -3.03 -34.30
CA GLY A 259 -2.69 -2.99 -35.55
C GLY A 259 -1.33 -3.70 -35.45
N GLY A 260 -1.25 -4.80 -34.69
CA GLY A 260 -0.03 -5.55 -34.42
C GLY A 260 0.90 -4.95 -33.36
N GLN A 261 0.62 -3.77 -32.80
CA GLN A 261 1.40 -3.14 -31.75
C GLN A 261 0.84 -3.46 -30.36
N VAL A 262 1.73 -3.61 -29.37
CA VAL A 262 1.35 -3.84 -27.98
C VAL A 262 0.76 -2.57 -27.37
N ARG A 263 -0.45 -2.68 -26.83
CA ARG A 263 -1.13 -1.59 -26.11
C ARG A 263 -1.71 -2.08 -24.78
N ASN A 264 -1.47 -1.32 -23.71
CA ASN A 264 -2.01 -1.62 -22.38
C ASN A 264 -3.13 -0.63 -22.04
N SER A 265 -4.17 -1.13 -21.37
CA SER A 265 -5.33 -0.32 -20.96
C SER A 265 -5.15 0.38 -19.61
N ARG A 266 -4.13 -0.04 -18.83
CA ARG A 266 -3.85 0.45 -17.49
C ARG A 266 -2.48 1.10 -17.45
N ILE A 267 -2.44 2.40 -17.76
CA ILE A 267 -1.21 3.19 -17.79
C ILE A 267 -1.27 4.19 -16.63
N VAL A 268 -0.22 4.24 -15.84
CA VAL A 268 -0.04 5.23 -14.77
C VAL A 268 0.90 6.31 -15.26
N HIS A 269 0.46 7.55 -15.14
CA HIS A 269 1.29 8.74 -15.26
C HIS A 269 1.38 9.40 -13.90
N ALA A 270 2.59 9.61 -13.40
CA ALA A 270 2.83 10.20 -12.09
C ALA A 270 4.00 11.17 -12.13
N PHE A 271 3.82 12.35 -11.55
CA PHE A 271 4.90 13.32 -11.34
C PHE A 271 4.57 14.20 -10.14
N SER A 272 5.41 14.17 -9.13
CA SER A 272 5.22 14.93 -7.90
C SER A 272 6.48 15.75 -7.59
N PRO A 273 6.74 16.86 -8.33
CA PRO A 273 7.83 17.76 -8.01
C PRO A 273 7.62 18.34 -6.60
N THR A 274 8.65 18.20 -5.79
CA THR A 274 8.66 18.67 -4.39
C THR A 274 9.83 19.61 -4.21
N THR A 275 9.58 20.75 -3.59
CA THR A 275 10.61 21.75 -3.23
C THR A 275 10.54 22.02 -1.74
N ILE A 276 11.68 21.98 -1.07
CA ILE A 276 11.80 22.18 0.39
C ILE A 276 12.86 23.26 0.65
N LEU A 277 12.47 24.30 1.34
CA LEU A 277 13.35 25.32 1.88
C LEU A 277 13.52 25.07 3.37
N THR A 278 14.74 24.87 3.84
CA THR A 278 15.04 24.57 5.24
C THR A 278 16.01 25.58 5.79
N TRP A 279 15.64 26.22 6.90
CA TRP A 279 16.52 27.01 7.72
C TRP A 279 16.91 26.24 8.97
N ASP A 280 18.21 26.14 9.22
CA ASP A 280 18.78 25.52 10.41
C ASP A 280 19.53 26.59 11.23
N TRP A 281 19.29 26.59 12.51
CA TRP A 281 20.05 27.33 13.51
C TRP A 281 20.56 26.39 14.58
N GLU A 282 21.81 26.59 14.99
CA GLU A 282 22.45 25.86 16.08
C GLU A 282 23.26 26.84 16.94
N ASN A 283 23.19 26.68 18.25
CA ASN A 283 23.97 27.55 19.14
C ASN A 283 25.44 27.11 19.21
N ASP A 284 26.35 28.01 19.67
CA ASP A 284 27.80 27.75 19.72
C ASP A 284 28.21 26.56 20.59
N LYS A 285 27.39 26.19 21.56
CA LYS A 285 27.60 25.03 22.44
C LYS A 285 27.03 23.73 21.85
N HIS A 286 26.43 23.76 20.71
CA HIS A 286 25.75 22.61 20.08
C HIS A 286 24.70 21.92 20.98
N THR A 287 24.13 22.67 21.93
CA THR A 287 23.09 22.17 22.84
C THR A 287 21.67 22.44 22.36
N SER A 288 21.51 23.42 21.46
CA SER A 288 20.20 23.81 20.92
C SER A 288 20.26 23.86 19.41
N LYS A 289 19.27 23.28 18.79
CA LYS A 289 19.07 23.29 17.34
C LYS A 289 17.63 23.63 16.99
N TRP A 290 17.46 24.56 16.07
CA TRP A 290 16.15 24.89 15.50
C TRP A 290 16.18 24.64 14.01
N THR A 291 15.24 23.84 13.53
CA THR A 291 15.05 23.52 12.12
C THR A 291 13.65 23.95 11.69
N THR A 292 13.54 24.81 10.69
CA THR A 292 12.25 25.19 10.09
C THR A 292 12.29 24.89 8.62
N SER A 293 11.33 24.11 8.14
CA SER A 293 11.21 23.68 6.75
C SER A 293 9.87 24.07 6.18
N LEU A 294 9.88 24.70 5.02
CA LEU A 294 8.70 25.02 4.20
C LEU A 294 8.76 24.18 2.92
N GLY A 295 7.71 23.47 2.63
CA GLY A 295 7.63 22.62 1.44
C GLY A 295 6.41 22.91 0.58
N HIS A 296 6.62 22.73 -0.72
CA HIS A 296 5.56 22.74 -1.71
C HIS A 296 5.68 21.51 -2.61
N THR A 297 4.58 20.79 -2.78
CA THR A 297 4.47 19.66 -3.70
C THR A 297 3.27 19.87 -4.62
N TYR A 298 3.49 19.76 -5.92
CA TYR A 298 2.40 19.68 -6.89
C TYR A 298 2.39 18.25 -7.45
N SER A 299 1.48 17.42 -6.95
CA SER A 299 1.38 16.01 -7.34
C SER A 299 0.39 15.85 -8.48
N MET A 300 0.83 15.30 -9.59
CA MET A 300 0.01 14.86 -10.70
C MET A 300 0.02 13.34 -10.74
N TYR A 301 -1.14 12.74 -10.53
CA TYR A 301 -1.29 11.28 -10.61
C TYR A 301 -2.51 10.92 -11.41
N SER A 302 -2.32 10.12 -12.45
CA SER A 302 -3.44 9.61 -13.23
C SER A 302 -3.24 8.16 -13.66
N ASN A 303 -4.36 7.46 -13.86
CA ASN A 303 -4.35 6.13 -14.42
C ASN A 303 -5.46 5.96 -15.45
N THR A 304 -5.16 5.19 -16.52
CA THR A 304 -6.15 4.87 -17.55
C THR A 304 -6.98 3.64 -17.20
N SER A 305 -8.18 3.55 -17.76
CA SER A 305 -9.09 2.42 -17.60
C SER A 305 -10.00 2.28 -18.83
N LEU A 306 -10.24 1.05 -19.30
CA LEU A 306 -11.28 0.81 -20.29
C LEU A 306 -12.66 1.10 -19.70
N GLY A 307 -13.48 1.79 -20.47
CA GLY A 307 -14.89 1.99 -20.24
C GLY A 307 -15.69 1.48 -21.44
N TRP A 308 -16.96 1.12 -21.19
CA TRP A 308 -17.91 0.73 -22.23
C TRP A 308 -19.32 1.08 -21.83
N ASN A 309 -20.20 1.27 -22.81
CA ASN A 309 -21.57 1.73 -22.64
C ASN A 309 -22.60 0.75 -23.22
N GLY A 310 -23.85 0.93 -22.82
CA GLY A 310 -24.98 0.19 -23.34
C GLY A 310 -24.79 -1.32 -23.22
N ASN A 311 -25.24 -2.04 -24.23
CA ASN A 311 -25.14 -3.49 -24.29
C ASN A 311 -23.80 -3.99 -24.85
N ALA A 312 -22.77 -3.13 -24.89
CA ALA A 312 -21.45 -3.55 -25.36
C ALA A 312 -20.88 -4.64 -24.45
N ALA A 313 -20.28 -5.67 -25.05
CA ALA A 313 -19.65 -6.75 -24.31
C ALA A 313 -18.47 -6.22 -23.46
N ASP A 314 -18.27 -6.81 -22.28
CA ASP A 314 -17.12 -6.46 -21.44
C ASP A 314 -15.81 -6.76 -22.19
N PRO A 315 -14.95 -5.76 -22.45
CA PRO A 315 -13.76 -5.93 -23.27
C PRO A 315 -12.61 -6.60 -22.52
N ARG A 316 -12.77 -6.88 -21.23
CA ARG A 316 -11.74 -7.54 -20.42
C ARG A 316 -11.69 -9.03 -20.75
N PRO A 317 -10.54 -9.56 -21.20
CA PRO A 317 -10.46 -10.98 -21.59
C PRO A 317 -10.73 -11.92 -20.41
N ASP A 318 -10.34 -11.57 -19.19
CA ASP A 318 -10.54 -12.37 -17.98
C ASP A 318 -11.87 -12.05 -17.24
N TYR A 319 -12.81 -11.39 -17.93
CA TYR A 319 -14.17 -11.29 -17.42
C TYR A 319 -14.82 -12.67 -17.41
N TYR A 320 -15.54 -13.02 -16.33
CA TYR A 320 -15.99 -14.37 -16.10
C TYR A 320 -16.81 -14.97 -17.25
N LYS A 321 -17.65 -14.17 -17.95
CA LYS A 321 -18.41 -14.62 -19.11
C LYS A 321 -17.56 -15.01 -20.32
N ASN A 322 -16.29 -14.59 -20.34
CA ASN A 322 -15.32 -14.92 -21.39
C ASN A 322 -14.47 -16.15 -21.05
N LEU A 323 -14.69 -16.75 -19.88
CA LEU A 323 -13.96 -17.93 -19.42
C LEU A 323 -14.78 -19.21 -19.65
N PRO A 324 -14.15 -20.36 -19.93
CA PRO A 324 -14.85 -21.63 -20.12
C PRO A 324 -15.78 -21.99 -18.97
N SER A 325 -15.42 -21.67 -17.72
CA SER A 325 -16.24 -21.92 -16.53
C SER A 325 -17.58 -21.19 -16.53
N SER A 326 -17.79 -20.20 -17.39
CA SER A 326 -19.08 -19.53 -17.55
C SER A 326 -20.13 -20.41 -18.20
N VAL A 327 -19.71 -21.37 -19.01
CA VAL A 327 -20.60 -22.34 -19.70
C VAL A 327 -20.85 -23.54 -18.81
N GLY A 328 -19.87 -23.95 -17.99
CA GLY A 328 -20.02 -25.10 -17.10
C GLY A 328 -18.67 -25.57 -16.51
N ASN A 329 -18.72 -26.63 -15.71
CA ASN A 329 -17.63 -27.10 -14.88
C ASN A 329 -16.82 -28.25 -15.47
N VAL A 330 -16.31 -28.12 -16.68
CA VAL A 330 -15.30 -29.05 -17.23
C VAL A 330 -13.87 -28.67 -16.88
N TRP A 331 -13.73 -27.55 -16.20
CA TRP A 331 -12.42 -27.11 -15.72
C TRP A 331 -11.81 -28.13 -14.76
N LYS A 332 -10.55 -28.54 -15.04
CA LYS A 332 -9.81 -29.58 -14.31
C LYS A 332 -9.46 -29.24 -12.85
N ASP A 333 -10.22 -28.49 -12.14
CA ASP A 333 -10.18 -28.55 -10.71
C ASP A 333 -10.97 -29.77 -10.27
N SER A 334 -10.27 -30.88 -9.96
CA SER A 334 -10.87 -32.12 -9.49
C SER A 334 -11.82 -31.96 -8.30
N ARG A 335 -11.80 -30.83 -7.66
CA ARG A 335 -12.71 -30.42 -6.58
C ARG A 335 -14.03 -29.87 -7.09
N SER A 336 -14.09 -29.39 -8.33
CA SER A 336 -15.31 -28.79 -8.90
C SER A 336 -16.20 -29.75 -9.66
N THR A 337 -15.66 -30.86 -10.12
CA THR A 337 -16.36 -31.81 -10.98
C THR A 337 -17.36 -32.74 -10.27
N LYS A 338 -17.44 -32.70 -8.94
CA LYS A 338 -18.25 -33.67 -8.18
C LYS A 338 -19.45 -33.08 -7.46
N GLN A 339 -19.84 -31.85 -7.68
CA GLN A 339 -20.94 -31.27 -6.88
C GLN A 339 -22.14 -30.88 -7.72
N GLY A 340 -22.76 -31.82 -8.21
CA GLY A 340 -24.10 -32.18 -8.54
C GLY A 340 -25.18 -31.13 -8.78
N THR A 341 -24.88 -29.88 -9.05
CA THR A 341 -25.88 -28.85 -9.35
C THR A 341 -25.35 -27.80 -10.33
N GLU A 342 -24.12 -27.92 -10.72
CA GLU A 342 -23.58 -27.13 -11.81
C GLU A 342 -23.71 -28.02 -13.06
N HIS A 343 -24.04 -27.42 -14.20
CA HIS A 343 -24.08 -28.11 -15.44
C HIS A 343 -22.86 -28.98 -15.64
N ASN A 344 -23.00 -30.23 -15.74
CA ASN A 344 -21.99 -31.10 -16.27
C ASN A 344 -22.06 -30.98 -17.79
N VAL A 345 -21.19 -30.20 -18.40
CA VAL A 345 -21.13 -30.02 -19.85
C VAL A 345 -20.87 -31.34 -20.59
N ASP A 346 -20.32 -32.36 -19.91
CA ASP A 346 -20.11 -33.68 -20.50
C ASP A 346 -21.46 -34.40 -20.80
N GLU A 347 -22.54 -33.98 -20.13
CA GLU A 347 -23.88 -34.52 -20.32
C GLU A 347 -24.73 -33.75 -21.35
N GLU A 348 -24.28 -32.55 -21.78
CA GLU A 348 -24.96 -31.71 -22.75
C GLU A 348 -24.03 -31.30 -23.90
N PRO A 349 -24.11 -31.98 -25.05
CA PRO A 349 -23.19 -31.77 -26.17
C PRO A 349 -23.05 -30.31 -26.62
N PHE A 350 -24.11 -29.53 -26.61
CA PHE A 350 -24.09 -28.13 -27.02
C PHE A 350 -23.28 -27.26 -26.05
N LEU A 351 -23.40 -27.48 -24.76
CA LEU A 351 -22.61 -26.75 -23.76
C LEU A 351 -21.13 -27.17 -23.80
N TYR A 352 -20.87 -28.43 -24.08
CA TYR A 352 -19.51 -28.93 -24.25
C TYR A 352 -18.82 -28.28 -25.46
N GLU A 353 -19.50 -28.13 -26.59
CA GLU A 353 -18.97 -27.42 -27.76
C GLU A 353 -18.67 -25.93 -27.43
N GLN A 354 -19.56 -25.25 -26.72
CA GLN A 354 -19.35 -23.87 -26.28
C GLN A 354 -18.17 -23.76 -25.34
N TRP A 355 -18.04 -24.66 -24.38
CA TRP A 355 -16.90 -24.73 -23.49
C TRP A 355 -15.61 -24.97 -24.27
N GLN A 356 -15.60 -25.92 -25.24
CA GLN A 356 -14.43 -26.18 -26.07
C GLN A 356 -14.02 -24.97 -26.90
N LEU A 357 -14.97 -24.23 -27.47
CA LEU A 357 -14.67 -22.99 -28.22
C LEU A 357 -13.96 -21.97 -27.35
N LEU A 358 -14.46 -21.73 -26.13
CA LEU A 358 -13.81 -20.82 -25.18
C LEU A 358 -12.45 -21.34 -24.72
N TYR A 359 -12.34 -22.62 -24.41
CA TYR A 359 -11.08 -23.25 -24.02
C TYR A 359 -10.03 -23.15 -25.14
N ASN A 360 -10.39 -23.50 -26.38
CA ASN A 360 -9.49 -23.42 -27.53
C ASN A 360 -9.10 -21.97 -27.87
N ARG A 361 -10.04 -21.01 -27.70
CA ARG A 361 -9.77 -19.59 -27.83
C ARG A 361 -8.68 -19.15 -26.84
N TRP A 362 -8.78 -19.58 -25.58
CA TRP A 362 -7.83 -19.22 -24.54
C TRP A 362 -6.47 -19.90 -24.66
N THR A 363 -6.45 -21.17 -24.98
CA THR A 363 -5.22 -22.00 -25.03
C THR A 363 -4.49 -21.91 -26.34
N GLY A 364 -5.24 -21.88 -27.47
CA GLY A 364 -4.71 -21.99 -28.82
C GLY A 364 -4.07 -20.69 -29.38
N ASN A 365 -4.52 -19.52 -28.95
CA ASN A 365 -4.01 -18.25 -29.48
C ASN A 365 -3.83 -17.20 -28.38
N LYS A 366 -2.59 -16.72 -28.23
CA LYS A 366 -2.26 -15.67 -27.26
C LYS A 366 -3.05 -14.38 -27.48
N ALA A 367 -3.22 -13.93 -28.70
CA ALA A 367 -3.98 -12.72 -29.02
C ALA A 367 -5.45 -12.85 -28.61
N ALA A 368 -6.04 -14.04 -28.72
CA ALA A 368 -7.43 -14.28 -28.41
C ALA A 368 -7.75 -14.19 -26.90
N ARG A 369 -6.76 -14.32 -26.02
CA ARG A 369 -6.89 -14.15 -24.57
C ARG A 369 -6.44 -12.79 -24.07
N GLN A 370 -6.22 -11.81 -24.96
CA GLN A 370 -5.82 -10.44 -24.64
C GLN A 370 -6.92 -9.46 -25.05
N VAL A 371 -6.75 -8.19 -24.67
CA VAL A 371 -7.68 -7.12 -25.06
C VAL A 371 -7.71 -6.99 -26.58
N ASN A 372 -8.90 -7.09 -27.16
CA ASN A 372 -9.10 -6.94 -28.60
C ASN A 372 -9.37 -5.48 -28.96
N TRP A 373 -8.29 -4.70 -29.11
CA TRP A 373 -8.36 -3.29 -29.46
C TRP A 373 -9.00 -3.05 -30.82
N ASP A 374 -8.63 -3.84 -31.83
CA ASP A 374 -9.08 -3.67 -33.21
C ASP A 374 -10.60 -3.86 -33.33
N GLU A 375 -11.19 -4.78 -32.57
CA GLU A 375 -12.63 -4.97 -32.49
C GLU A 375 -13.33 -3.75 -31.87
N MET A 376 -12.80 -3.18 -30.80
CA MET A 376 -13.36 -1.98 -30.19
C MET A 376 -13.36 -0.79 -31.16
N TYR A 377 -12.28 -0.60 -31.93
CA TYR A 377 -12.22 0.40 -32.98
C TYR A 377 -13.22 0.13 -34.10
N PHE A 378 -13.37 -1.12 -34.50
CA PHE A 378 -14.35 -1.51 -35.52
C PHE A 378 -15.77 -1.19 -35.08
N VAL A 379 -16.16 -1.62 -33.89
CA VAL A 379 -17.49 -1.35 -33.29
C VAL A 379 -17.77 0.14 -33.22
N ASN A 380 -16.85 0.94 -32.73
CA ASN A 380 -17.05 2.39 -32.62
C ASN A 380 -17.19 3.07 -33.99
N ARG A 381 -16.44 2.64 -35.01
CA ARG A 381 -16.62 3.16 -36.38
C ARG A 381 -17.97 2.83 -36.96
N GLN A 382 -18.54 1.65 -36.62
CA GLN A 382 -19.93 1.33 -37.00
C GLN A 382 -20.93 2.23 -36.28
N GLN A 383 -20.69 2.60 -35.01
CA GLN A 383 -21.53 3.57 -34.30
C GLN A 383 -21.49 4.95 -34.95
N ASN A 384 -20.32 5.42 -35.39
CA ASN A 384 -20.21 6.69 -36.11
C ASN A 384 -21.09 6.72 -37.36
N ALA A 385 -21.10 5.63 -38.15
CA ALA A 385 -21.92 5.53 -39.36
C ALA A 385 -23.43 5.60 -39.07
N ASN A 386 -23.85 5.19 -37.86
CA ASN A 386 -25.25 5.25 -37.39
C ASN A 386 -25.53 6.53 -36.59
N GLY A 387 -24.59 7.48 -36.52
CA GLY A 387 -24.72 8.68 -35.69
C GLY A 387 -24.76 8.42 -34.20
N GLY A 388 -24.27 7.25 -33.73
CA GLY A 388 -24.28 6.84 -32.34
C GLY A 388 -23.02 7.28 -31.56
N ASP A 389 -23.07 7.15 -30.23
CA ASP A 389 -21.92 7.38 -29.35
C ASP A 389 -20.94 6.22 -29.36
N ALA A 390 -19.65 6.51 -29.03
CA ALA A 390 -18.64 5.48 -28.82
C ALA A 390 -19.10 4.49 -27.75
N LEU A 391 -19.15 3.21 -28.07
CA LEU A 391 -19.48 2.17 -27.12
C LEU A 391 -18.29 1.79 -26.23
N TYR A 392 -17.08 1.87 -26.78
CA TYR A 392 -15.83 1.62 -26.04
C TYR A 392 -14.99 2.89 -26.00
N TYR A 393 -14.35 3.14 -24.87
CA TYR A 393 -13.46 4.28 -24.68
C TYR A 393 -12.38 3.99 -23.64
N LEU A 394 -11.34 4.79 -23.64
CA LEU A 394 -10.32 4.80 -22.62
C LEU A 394 -10.47 6.09 -21.79
N GLU A 395 -10.78 5.95 -20.52
CA GLU A 395 -10.82 7.07 -19.58
C GLU A 395 -9.48 7.20 -18.85
N ARG A 396 -9.19 8.40 -18.36
CA ARG A 396 -8.09 8.68 -17.46
C ARG A 396 -8.64 9.31 -16.18
N ARG A 397 -8.34 8.70 -15.04
CA ARG A 397 -8.75 9.16 -13.72
C ARG A 397 -7.59 9.89 -13.08
N HIS A 398 -7.82 11.12 -12.66
CA HIS A 398 -6.84 12.01 -12.04
C HIS A 398 -7.08 12.12 -10.54
N ASN A 399 -5.99 12.15 -9.79
CA ASN A 399 -5.93 12.47 -8.36
C ASN A 399 -4.72 13.38 -8.17
N ASP A 400 -4.90 14.64 -8.55
CA ASP A 400 -3.85 15.65 -8.49
C ASP A 400 -3.94 16.37 -7.15
N GLN A 401 -2.80 16.88 -6.64
CA GLN A 401 -2.78 17.57 -5.35
C GLN A 401 -1.84 18.77 -5.40
N ASN A 402 -2.25 19.84 -4.73
CA ASN A 402 -1.42 20.99 -4.43
C ASN A 402 -1.24 21.07 -2.92
N VAL A 403 0.00 20.86 -2.44
CA VAL A 403 0.32 20.69 -1.02
C VAL A 403 1.31 21.76 -0.57
N PHE A 404 0.94 22.49 0.47
CA PHE A 404 1.84 23.36 1.23
C PHE A 404 2.01 22.79 2.64
N ALA A 405 3.25 22.61 3.05
CA ALA A 405 3.57 22.08 4.37
C ALA A 405 4.67 22.91 5.04
N LEU A 406 4.54 23.07 6.35
CA LEU A 406 5.54 23.74 7.20
C LEU A 406 5.80 22.87 8.43
N SER A 407 7.05 22.68 8.75
CA SER A 407 7.48 22.07 10.01
C SER A 407 8.50 22.97 10.69
N SER A 408 8.36 23.19 12.00
CA SER A 408 9.34 23.90 12.79
C SER A 408 9.61 23.11 14.07
N THR A 409 10.89 22.75 14.30
CA THR A 409 11.31 21.86 15.38
C THR A 409 12.45 22.51 16.17
N PHE A 410 12.32 22.58 17.47
CA PHE A 410 13.35 23.01 18.40
C PHE A 410 13.80 21.84 19.26
N ASN A 411 15.07 21.51 19.19
CA ASN A 411 15.75 20.50 20.00
C ASN A 411 16.69 21.14 21.00
N HIS A 412 16.68 20.69 22.26
CA HIS A 412 17.55 21.19 23.29
C HIS A 412 18.04 20.09 24.23
N ALA A 413 19.37 20.03 24.41
CA ALA A 413 20.00 19.23 25.44
C ALA A 413 20.24 20.11 26.70
N ILE A 414 19.43 19.89 27.73
CA ILE A 414 19.57 20.59 29.02
C ILE A 414 20.89 20.22 29.66
N ASN A 415 21.25 18.94 29.59
CA ASN A 415 22.52 18.39 30.03
C ASN A 415 22.74 17.01 29.38
N ALA A 416 23.82 16.32 29.75
CA ALA A 416 24.14 14.99 29.21
C ALA A 416 23.08 13.90 29.48
N ARG A 417 22.14 14.15 30.40
CA ARG A 417 21.08 13.18 30.78
C ARG A 417 19.69 13.56 30.30
N GLN A 418 19.48 14.81 29.97
CA GLN A 418 18.16 15.37 29.72
C GLN A 418 18.13 16.11 28.38
N LYS A 419 17.18 15.78 27.56
CA LYS A 419 16.91 16.48 26.31
C LYS A 419 15.41 16.55 26.04
N PHE A 420 15.02 17.57 25.30
CA PHE A 420 13.66 17.70 24.82
C PHE A 420 13.62 18.18 23.37
N ALA A 421 12.52 17.94 22.72
CA ALA A 421 12.17 18.48 21.42
C ALA A 421 10.73 18.96 21.43
N LEU A 422 10.49 20.10 20.80
CA LEU A 422 9.16 20.67 20.58
C LEU A 422 9.02 21.00 19.11
N GLY A 423 7.82 20.89 18.59
CA GLY A 423 7.61 21.24 17.20
C GLY A 423 6.16 21.49 16.82
N VAL A 424 6.00 22.18 15.69
CA VAL A 424 4.73 22.45 15.05
C VAL A 424 4.81 21.98 13.60
N GLN A 425 3.71 21.42 13.10
CA GLN A 425 3.56 21.02 11.70
C GLN A 425 2.23 21.55 11.19
N LEU A 426 2.25 22.16 10.02
CA LEU A 426 1.08 22.65 9.31
C LEU A 426 1.06 22.02 7.92
N ASN A 427 -0.12 21.60 7.47
CA ASN A 427 -0.33 21.09 6.12
C ASN A 427 -1.62 21.64 5.56
N SER A 428 -1.58 22.07 4.31
CA SER A 428 -2.74 22.48 3.54
C SER A 428 -2.69 21.77 2.19
N THR A 429 -3.63 20.88 1.98
CA THR A 429 -3.74 20.07 0.77
C THR A 429 -5.04 20.39 0.04
N HIS A 430 -4.92 20.70 -1.24
CA HIS A 430 -6.02 20.85 -2.17
C HIS A 430 -5.92 19.70 -3.19
N GLY A 431 -6.79 18.70 -3.04
CA GLY A 431 -6.89 17.54 -3.93
C GLY A 431 -7.88 17.80 -5.05
N MET A 432 -7.50 17.46 -6.28
CA MET A 432 -8.32 17.62 -7.48
C MET A 432 -8.60 16.25 -8.08
N HIS A 433 -9.85 15.84 -8.06
CA HIS A 433 -10.27 14.50 -8.47
C HIS A 433 -11.24 14.59 -9.64
N TYR A 434 -10.79 14.19 -10.80
CA TYR A 434 -11.59 14.29 -12.03
C TYR A 434 -11.26 13.17 -13.01
N LYS A 435 -12.06 13.06 -14.06
CA LYS A 435 -11.90 12.07 -15.11
C LYS A 435 -11.85 12.77 -16.46
N THR A 436 -10.94 12.33 -17.33
CA THR A 436 -10.83 12.83 -18.72
C THR A 436 -10.98 11.71 -19.73
N MET A 437 -11.45 12.03 -20.92
CA MET A 437 -11.48 11.13 -22.07
C MET A 437 -10.09 10.99 -22.64
N ALA A 438 -9.43 9.83 -22.43
CA ALA A 438 -8.08 9.60 -22.96
C ALA A 438 -8.11 9.22 -24.44
N ASP A 439 -9.07 8.39 -24.86
CA ASP A 439 -9.21 7.93 -26.25
C ASP A 439 -10.64 7.43 -26.50
N LEU A 440 -11.26 7.88 -27.58
CA LEU A 440 -12.59 7.42 -28.02
C LEU A 440 -12.53 6.12 -28.84
N LEU A 441 -11.35 5.52 -29.01
CA LEU A 441 -11.11 4.27 -29.75
C LEU A 441 -11.76 4.26 -31.14
N GLY A 442 -11.59 5.36 -31.88
CA GLY A 442 -12.15 5.53 -33.23
C GLY A 442 -13.59 6.04 -33.26
N GLY A 443 -14.22 6.28 -32.10
CA GLY A 443 -15.50 6.98 -31.98
C GLY A 443 -15.35 8.47 -32.22
N GLU A 444 -16.40 9.11 -32.73
CA GLU A 444 -16.42 10.56 -33.01
C GLU A 444 -16.98 11.35 -31.84
N ARG A 445 -17.86 10.75 -31.06
CA ARG A 445 -18.54 11.43 -29.95
C ARG A 445 -18.84 10.48 -28.80
N TYR A 446 -19.05 11.06 -27.63
CA TYR A 446 -19.49 10.42 -26.41
C TYR A 446 -20.34 11.42 -25.63
N THR A 447 -21.55 11.04 -25.23
CA THR A 447 -22.42 11.87 -24.42
C THR A 447 -22.16 11.65 -22.95
N ASP A 448 -21.99 12.74 -22.19
CA ASP A 448 -21.68 12.69 -20.75
C ASP A 448 -22.91 12.35 -19.91
N ILE A 449 -23.27 11.07 -19.90
CA ILE A 449 -24.38 10.53 -19.10
C ILE A 449 -23.90 9.40 -18.19
N ASP A 450 -24.58 9.23 -17.07
CA ASP A 450 -24.33 8.10 -16.18
C ASP A 450 -24.96 6.83 -16.74
N LYS A 451 -24.15 5.99 -17.33
CA LYS A 451 -24.57 4.75 -17.97
C LYS A 451 -25.32 3.78 -17.03
N PHE A 452 -25.12 3.89 -15.73
CA PHE A 452 -25.79 3.05 -14.74
C PHE A 452 -27.20 3.60 -14.45
N ALA A 453 -27.32 4.91 -14.32
CA ALA A 453 -28.62 5.56 -14.13
C ALA A 453 -29.54 5.44 -15.35
N VAL A 454 -28.96 5.33 -16.56
CA VAL A 454 -29.73 5.11 -17.81
C VAL A 454 -30.60 3.86 -17.73
N ASN A 455 -30.11 2.81 -17.09
CA ASN A 455 -30.88 1.55 -16.96
C ASN A 455 -32.13 1.70 -16.09
N ASP A 456 -32.07 2.59 -15.08
CA ASP A 456 -33.15 2.77 -14.11
C ASP A 456 -34.12 3.88 -14.50
N TYR A 457 -33.61 4.96 -15.11
CA TYR A 457 -34.38 6.20 -15.37
C TYR A 457 -34.55 6.52 -16.86
N GLY A 458 -33.73 5.91 -17.74
CA GLY A 458 -33.67 6.25 -19.16
C GLY A 458 -32.64 7.35 -19.45
N ALA A 459 -32.13 7.39 -20.69
CA ALA A 459 -31.05 8.29 -21.09
C ALA A 459 -31.39 9.78 -21.08
N GLN A 460 -32.69 10.11 -21.17
CA GLN A 460 -33.17 11.51 -21.20
C GLN A 460 -33.52 12.03 -19.79
N ALA A 461 -33.52 11.20 -18.80
CA ALA A 461 -33.85 11.58 -17.42
C ALA A 461 -32.78 12.50 -16.81
N PRO A 462 -33.17 13.49 -15.99
CA PRO A 462 -32.23 14.31 -15.24
C PRO A 462 -31.25 13.46 -14.38
N GLU A 463 -31.74 12.37 -13.82
CA GLU A 463 -31.00 11.45 -12.98
C GLU A 463 -29.84 10.75 -13.75
N ALA A 464 -29.97 10.65 -15.06
CA ALA A 464 -28.92 10.09 -15.90
C ALA A 464 -27.80 11.09 -16.25
N GLN A 465 -27.95 12.37 -15.94
CA GLN A 465 -26.93 13.38 -16.23
C GLN A 465 -25.79 13.33 -15.19
N ASN A 466 -24.55 13.28 -15.66
CA ASN A 466 -23.38 13.46 -14.79
C ASN A 466 -23.23 14.91 -14.32
N ASP A 467 -23.67 15.86 -15.17
CA ASP A 467 -23.68 17.28 -14.85
C ASP A 467 -24.96 17.96 -15.38
N LEU A 468 -25.92 18.28 -14.51
CA LEU A 468 -27.13 18.96 -14.84
C LEU A 468 -26.93 20.41 -15.32
N ARG A 469 -25.77 21.00 -15.03
CA ARG A 469 -25.43 22.35 -15.51
C ARG A 469 -25.05 22.35 -16.98
N HIS A 470 -24.64 21.19 -17.52
CA HIS A 470 -24.28 20.98 -18.91
C HIS A 470 -24.86 19.64 -19.41
N PRO A 471 -26.19 19.51 -19.50
CA PRO A 471 -26.84 18.25 -19.81
C PRO A 471 -26.51 17.81 -21.24
N ASN A 472 -26.36 16.48 -21.40
CA ASN A 472 -26.04 15.85 -22.69
C ASN A 472 -24.76 16.38 -23.36
N ARG A 473 -23.79 16.87 -22.58
CA ARG A 473 -22.55 17.43 -23.12
C ARG A 473 -21.83 16.40 -23.95
N GLN A 474 -21.40 16.82 -25.15
CA GLN A 474 -20.58 15.99 -26.04
C GLN A 474 -19.12 16.08 -25.62
N ILE A 475 -18.51 14.93 -25.40
CA ILE A 475 -17.17 14.78 -24.87
C ILE A 475 -16.19 14.44 -26.01
N GLN A 476 -15.11 15.20 -26.07
CA GLN A 476 -13.96 14.97 -26.93
C GLN A 476 -12.75 14.48 -26.13
N LYS A 477 -11.70 14.12 -26.85
CA LYS A 477 -10.43 13.72 -26.22
C LYS A 477 -9.91 14.83 -25.29
N ASN A 478 -9.50 14.46 -24.06
CA ASN A 478 -9.03 15.30 -22.96
C ASN A 478 -10.12 16.11 -22.23
N ASP A 479 -11.37 16.09 -22.64
CA ASP A 479 -12.44 16.74 -21.88
C ASP A 479 -12.66 16.03 -20.54
N ARG A 480 -13.00 16.82 -19.51
CA ARG A 480 -13.46 16.28 -18.23
C ARG A 480 -14.89 15.78 -18.37
N PHE A 481 -15.21 14.64 -17.77
CA PHE A 481 -16.54 14.04 -17.82
C PHE A 481 -16.78 13.11 -16.62
N GLY A 482 -18.01 12.78 -16.37
CA GLY A 482 -18.43 11.79 -15.38
C GLY A 482 -18.39 12.30 -13.95
N TYR A 483 -17.27 12.82 -13.46
CA TYR A 483 -17.15 13.49 -12.17
C TYR A 483 -15.98 14.48 -12.15
N ASP A 484 -16.16 15.55 -11.36
CA ASP A 484 -15.13 16.56 -11.09
C ASP A 484 -15.40 17.15 -9.69
N TYR A 485 -14.45 17.00 -8.75
CA TYR A 485 -14.55 17.54 -7.42
C TYR A 485 -13.19 17.77 -6.79
N ASN A 486 -13.13 18.69 -5.86
CA ASN A 486 -11.96 18.97 -5.03
C ASN A 486 -12.18 18.45 -3.60
N THR A 487 -11.09 18.13 -2.92
CA THR A 487 -11.02 17.89 -1.47
C THR A 487 -10.06 18.89 -0.86
N ASN A 488 -10.43 19.49 0.27
CA ASN A 488 -9.54 20.37 1.02
C ASN A 488 -9.29 19.73 2.38
N VAL A 489 -8.02 19.58 2.72
CA VAL A 489 -7.60 19.03 4.01
C VAL A 489 -6.59 19.98 4.63
N HIS A 490 -6.90 20.51 5.81
CA HIS A 490 -5.98 21.33 6.58
C HIS A 490 -5.66 20.64 7.89
N MET A 491 -4.38 20.53 8.21
CA MET A 491 -3.89 19.90 9.42
C MET A 491 -2.94 20.84 10.16
N ALA A 492 -3.11 20.94 11.47
CA ALA A 492 -2.17 21.57 12.37
C ALA A 492 -1.84 20.58 13.49
N ASN A 493 -0.56 20.37 13.75
CA ASN A 493 -0.04 19.49 14.79
C ASN A 493 0.93 20.27 15.69
N LEU A 494 0.77 20.13 17.00
CA LEU A 494 1.72 20.59 18.02
C LEU A 494 2.18 19.36 18.79
N TRP A 495 3.49 19.21 18.95
CA TRP A 495 4.05 18.05 19.62
C TRP A 495 5.23 18.39 20.52
N GLY A 496 5.50 17.52 21.48
CA GLY A 496 6.64 17.61 22.37
C GLY A 496 7.16 16.23 22.78
N GLN A 497 8.46 16.17 23.03
CA GLN A 497 9.13 14.97 23.51
C GLN A 497 10.16 15.35 24.60
N TYR A 498 10.31 14.46 25.56
CA TYR A 498 11.33 14.59 26.60
C TYR A 498 11.99 13.24 26.85
N GLN A 499 13.31 13.26 26.98
CA GLN A 499 14.09 12.06 27.34
C GLN A 499 14.96 12.37 28.56
N TYR A 500 14.92 11.43 29.52
CA TYR A 500 15.80 11.38 30.67
C TYR A 500 16.60 10.07 30.67
N SER A 501 17.92 10.15 30.76
CA SER A 501 18.82 8.99 30.69
C SER A 501 19.76 9.00 31.88
N THR A 502 19.86 7.85 32.54
CA THR A 502 20.85 7.55 33.59
C THR A 502 21.75 6.38 33.15
N LEU A 503 22.61 5.90 34.00
CA LEU A 503 23.43 4.72 33.72
C LEU A 503 22.59 3.46 33.47
N HIS A 504 21.47 3.31 34.21
CA HIS A 504 20.61 2.11 34.18
C HIS A 504 19.24 2.34 33.56
N TRP A 505 18.77 3.59 33.47
CA TRP A 505 17.42 3.90 33.01
C TRP A 505 17.42 4.95 31.91
N THR A 506 16.58 4.72 30.93
CA THR A 506 16.17 5.75 29.96
C THR A 506 14.65 5.80 29.96
N MET A 507 14.10 6.98 30.14
CA MET A 507 12.67 7.28 30.02
C MET A 507 12.50 8.24 28.83
N HIS A 508 11.60 7.91 27.94
CA HIS A 508 11.16 8.79 26.85
C HIS A 508 9.65 9.02 26.97
N LEU A 509 9.25 10.27 26.91
CA LEU A 509 7.86 10.72 26.88
C LEU A 509 7.63 11.52 25.60
N SER A 510 6.51 11.27 24.93
CA SER A 510 6.08 12.08 23.79
C SER A 510 4.57 12.32 23.85
N ALA A 511 4.15 13.49 23.38
CA ALA A 511 2.75 13.85 23.26
C ALA A 511 2.53 14.76 22.05
N HIS A 512 1.33 14.71 21.48
CA HIS A 512 0.92 15.58 20.39
C HIS A 512 -0.57 15.91 20.46
N VAL A 513 -0.95 17.01 19.84
CA VAL A 513 -2.34 17.44 19.62
C VAL A 513 -2.47 17.89 18.18
N ASP A 514 -3.52 17.41 17.50
CA ASP A 514 -3.77 17.65 16.09
C ASP A 514 -5.16 18.25 15.89
N GLY A 515 -5.25 19.27 15.06
CA GLY A 515 -6.49 19.75 14.49
C GLY A 515 -6.55 19.41 13.00
N THR A 516 -7.61 18.77 12.55
CA THR A 516 -7.80 18.43 11.13
C THR A 516 -9.17 18.88 10.65
N THR A 517 -9.23 19.51 9.48
CA THR A 517 -10.49 19.84 8.80
C THR A 517 -10.53 19.21 7.43
N ILE A 518 -11.69 18.67 7.06
CA ILE A 518 -11.93 18.01 5.77
C ILE A 518 -13.21 18.57 5.16
N ASP A 519 -13.14 19.04 3.94
CA ASP A 519 -14.30 19.40 3.13
C ASP A 519 -14.13 18.95 1.67
N ARG A 520 -15.24 18.94 0.95
CA ARG A 520 -15.32 18.64 -0.49
C ARG A 520 -16.00 19.79 -1.23
N GLU A 521 -15.60 20.03 -2.45
CA GLU A 521 -16.25 20.94 -3.37
C GLU A 521 -16.56 20.23 -4.69
N GLY A 522 -17.84 19.99 -4.97
CA GLY A 522 -18.28 19.41 -6.25
C GLY A 522 -18.30 20.45 -7.36
N LEU A 523 -17.71 20.16 -8.49
CA LEU A 523 -17.65 21.02 -9.68
C LEU A 523 -18.65 20.61 -10.76
N MET A 524 -19.32 19.47 -10.61
CA MET A 524 -20.43 18.98 -11.42
C MET A 524 -21.66 18.74 -10.56
N GLU A 525 -22.85 19.01 -11.11
CA GLU A 525 -24.13 18.75 -10.46
C GLU A 525 -24.69 17.40 -10.91
N ASN A 526 -24.50 16.38 -10.08
CA ASN A 526 -24.92 15.01 -10.40
C ASN A 526 -26.44 14.88 -10.36
N GLY A 527 -27.03 14.33 -11.41
CA GLY A 527 -28.49 14.23 -11.59
C GLY A 527 -29.23 13.46 -10.49
N ARG A 528 -28.58 12.49 -9.85
CA ARG A 528 -29.16 11.72 -8.74
C ARG A 528 -29.06 12.45 -7.40
N TYR A 529 -28.15 13.39 -7.28
CA TYR A 529 -27.87 14.16 -6.07
C TYR A 529 -27.91 15.66 -6.35
N GLN A 530 -28.97 16.14 -7.01
CA GLN A 530 -29.15 17.50 -7.53
C GLN A 530 -28.89 18.61 -6.50
N ASN A 531 -29.29 18.39 -5.23
CA ASN A 531 -29.13 19.38 -4.16
C ASN A 531 -27.94 19.10 -3.24
N ASN A 532 -27.10 18.07 -3.55
CA ASN A 532 -26.07 17.59 -2.64
C ASN A 532 -24.83 17.06 -3.37
N SER A 533 -24.47 17.63 -4.51
CA SER A 533 -23.31 17.22 -5.30
C SER A 533 -22.45 18.38 -5.77
N TYR A 534 -23.06 19.49 -6.16
CA TYR A 534 -22.41 20.72 -6.59
C TYR A 534 -22.09 21.64 -5.42
N GLY A 535 -20.96 22.38 -5.51
CA GLY A 535 -20.53 23.32 -4.47
C GLY A 535 -19.93 22.63 -3.25
N LYS A 536 -19.79 23.39 -2.18
CA LYS A 536 -19.11 22.95 -0.96
C LYS A 536 -19.99 22.05 -0.10
N SER A 537 -19.39 20.98 0.41
CA SER A 537 -19.95 20.19 1.52
C SER A 537 -19.87 21.01 2.83
N GLY A 538 -20.51 20.52 3.88
CA GLY A 538 -20.10 20.93 5.23
C GLY A 538 -18.61 20.60 5.46
N SER A 539 -18.05 21.14 6.55
CA SER A 539 -16.68 20.83 6.98
C SER A 539 -16.71 19.88 8.17
N ALA A 540 -16.05 18.73 8.07
CA ALA A 540 -15.80 17.84 9.20
C ALA A 540 -14.55 18.31 9.93
N GLN A 541 -14.65 18.49 11.25
CA GLN A 541 -13.57 18.97 12.10
C GLN A 541 -13.22 17.95 13.16
N PHE A 542 -11.94 17.69 13.33
CA PHE A 542 -11.41 16.71 14.26
C PHE A 542 -10.35 17.35 15.14
N LEU A 543 -10.52 17.19 16.45
CA LEU A 543 -9.46 17.42 17.43
C LEU A 543 -9.00 16.05 17.91
N SER A 544 -7.73 15.77 17.76
CA SER A 544 -7.11 14.48 18.07
C SER A 544 -5.79 14.70 18.79
N GLY A 545 -5.15 13.64 19.21
CA GLY A 545 -3.88 13.71 19.89
C GLY A 545 -3.52 12.41 20.55
N GLY A 546 -2.36 12.35 21.18
CA GLY A 546 -1.89 11.14 21.82
C GLY A 546 -0.65 11.32 22.64
N GLY A 547 -0.27 10.26 23.30
CA GLY A 547 0.96 10.21 24.06
C GLY A 547 1.57 8.83 24.07
N LYS A 548 2.88 8.78 24.25
CA LYS A 548 3.66 7.55 24.36
C LYS A 548 4.70 7.67 25.46
N VAL A 549 4.99 6.55 26.08
CA VAL A 549 6.06 6.39 27.05
C VAL A 549 6.92 5.19 26.70
N GLU A 550 8.23 5.34 26.77
CA GLU A 550 9.18 4.23 26.80
C GLU A 550 9.94 4.27 28.14
N LEU A 551 10.03 3.13 28.79
CA LEU A 551 10.89 2.91 29.93
C LEU A 551 11.87 1.81 29.60
N ALA A 552 13.14 2.14 29.47
CA ALA A 552 14.22 1.19 29.18
C ALA A 552 15.14 1.03 30.39
N TYR A 553 15.44 -0.23 30.72
CA TYR A 553 16.36 -0.61 31.79
C TYR A 553 17.58 -1.32 31.24
N TYR A 554 18.75 -0.82 31.57
CA TYR A 554 20.05 -1.40 31.24
C TYR A 554 20.58 -2.19 32.45
N LEU A 555 20.37 -3.51 32.41
CA LEU A 555 20.94 -4.41 33.42
C LEU A 555 22.47 -4.32 33.42
N THR A 556 23.03 -4.29 32.23
CA THR A 556 24.44 -4.01 31.92
C THR A 556 24.50 -3.20 30.62
N ARG A 557 25.68 -2.76 30.18
CA ARG A 557 25.87 -2.15 28.86
C ARG A 557 25.45 -3.04 27.68
N ASN A 558 25.35 -4.35 27.93
CA ASN A 558 25.05 -5.37 26.90
C ASN A 558 23.62 -5.90 26.98
N HIS A 559 22.83 -5.51 27.96
CA HIS A 559 21.48 -6.02 28.19
C HIS A 559 20.50 -4.88 28.45
N ARG A 560 19.60 -4.66 27.52
CA ARG A 560 18.58 -3.62 27.59
C ARG A 560 17.18 -4.26 27.52
N PHE A 561 16.35 -4.00 28.50
CA PHE A 561 14.90 -4.25 28.46
C PHE A 561 14.17 -2.93 28.21
N ALA A 562 13.14 -2.93 27.40
CA ALA A 562 12.34 -1.73 27.18
C ALA A 562 10.85 -2.09 27.11
N LEU A 563 10.03 -1.27 27.77
CA LEU A 563 8.57 -1.30 27.71
C LEU A 563 8.12 0.01 27.09
N GLY A 564 7.42 -0.09 25.97
CA GLY A 564 6.74 1.00 25.29
C GLY A 564 5.22 0.88 25.47
N LEU A 565 4.53 2.00 25.72
CA LEU A 565 3.08 2.09 25.78
C LEU A 565 2.63 3.32 25.01
N GLY A 566 1.57 3.20 24.24
CA GLY A 566 1.00 4.28 23.44
C GLY A 566 -0.51 4.32 23.45
N ALA A 567 -1.05 5.53 23.41
CA ALA A 567 -2.46 5.80 23.21
C ALA A 567 -2.59 7.03 22.29
N THR A 568 -3.18 6.84 21.13
CA THR A 568 -3.28 7.89 20.10
C THR A 568 -4.69 7.91 19.51
N SER A 569 -5.23 9.10 19.36
CA SER A 569 -6.40 9.38 18.54
C SER A 569 -5.94 10.13 17.29
N GLN A 570 -6.53 9.86 16.13
CA GLN A 570 -6.23 10.55 14.88
C GLN A 570 -7.46 10.72 14.00
N ALA A 571 -7.48 11.78 13.19
CA ALA A 571 -8.56 12.02 12.24
C ALA A 571 -8.62 10.89 11.19
N PRO A 572 -9.82 10.52 10.69
CA PRO A 572 -9.95 9.58 9.58
C PRO A 572 -9.36 10.16 8.30
N LEU A 573 -8.91 9.30 7.39
CA LEU A 573 -8.41 9.75 6.09
C LEU A 573 -9.53 10.39 5.27
N SER A 574 -9.25 11.53 4.61
CA SER A 574 -10.24 12.26 3.81
C SER A 574 -10.84 11.42 2.71
N ARG A 575 -10.09 10.53 2.09
CA ARG A 575 -10.56 9.60 1.05
C ARG A 575 -11.66 8.65 1.54
N ASN A 576 -11.73 8.37 2.84
CA ASN A 576 -12.72 7.50 3.46
C ASN A 576 -13.83 8.28 4.18
N ALA A 577 -13.76 9.62 4.17
CA ALA A 577 -14.67 10.47 4.92
C ALA A 577 -16.06 10.62 4.25
N PHE A 578 -16.13 10.46 2.92
CA PHE A 578 -17.36 10.63 2.15
C PHE A 578 -17.91 9.29 1.69
N VAL A 579 -19.24 9.15 1.71
CA VAL A 579 -19.92 7.91 1.27
C VAL A 579 -19.60 7.59 -0.19
N ALA A 580 -19.72 8.59 -1.07
CA ALA A 580 -19.43 8.47 -2.49
C ALA A 580 -18.92 9.81 -3.04
N ALA A 581 -17.68 10.17 -2.76
CA ALA A 581 -17.10 11.48 -3.08
C ALA A 581 -17.21 11.88 -4.56
N ARG A 582 -17.33 10.92 -5.48
CA ARG A 582 -17.51 11.19 -6.91
C ARG A 582 -18.92 11.71 -7.25
N ALA A 583 -19.92 11.40 -6.42
CA ALA A 583 -21.31 11.65 -6.73
C ALA A 583 -21.99 12.63 -5.78
N GLN A 584 -21.55 12.70 -4.52
CA GLN A 584 -22.29 13.46 -3.49
C GLN A 584 -21.40 14.01 -2.38
N ASN A 585 -21.95 14.97 -1.60
CA ASN A 585 -21.26 15.68 -0.52
C ASN A 585 -21.43 15.03 0.87
N ASN A 586 -22.16 13.90 1.01
CA ASN A 586 -22.44 13.29 2.29
C ASN A 586 -21.20 12.64 2.90
N PHE A 587 -20.94 13.00 4.15
CA PHE A 587 -19.99 12.27 4.98
C PHE A 587 -20.53 10.90 5.39
N VAL A 588 -19.61 10.00 5.71
CA VAL A 588 -19.93 8.70 6.32
C VAL A 588 -20.64 8.92 7.66
N ASN A 589 -21.68 8.14 7.91
CA ASN A 589 -22.41 8.21 9.16
C ASN A 589 -21.50 7.94 10.37
N ASN A 590 -21.66 8.73 11.44
CA ASN A 590 -20.89 8.61 12.68
C ASN A 590 -19.36 8.67 12.44
N LEU A 591 -18.92 9.53 11.53
CA LEU A 591 -17.51 9.76 11.27
C LEU A 591 -16.84 10.38 12.51
N THR A 592 -15.87 9.69 13.08
CA THR A 592 -15.16 10.08 14.30
C THR A 592 -13.67 9.80 14.18
N ASN A 593 -12.88 10.28 15.16
CA ASN A 593 -11.48 9.89 15.25
C ASN A 593 -11.29 8.39 15.39
N GLU A 594 -10.23 7.89 14.82
CA GLU A 594 -9.72 6.53 15.05
C GLU A 594 -8.95 6.50 16.36
N ASP A 595 -8.98 5.36 17.07
CA ASP A 595 -8.21 5.12 18.29
C ASP A 595 -7.16 4.05 18.06
N ILE A 596 -5.97 4.28 18.64
CA ILE A 596 -4.87 3.32 18.60
C ILE A 596 -4.33 3.16 20.01
N TYR A 597 -4.30 1.93 20.50
CA TYR A 597 -3.67 1.56 21.77
C TYR A 597 -2.62 0.52 21.47
N ASP A 598 -1.40 0.75 21.95
CA ASP A 598 -0.29 -0.11 21.63
C ASP A 598 0.66 -0.32 22.81
N ALA A 599 1.30 -1.49 22.81
CA ALA A 599 2.30 -1.90 23.78
C ALA A 599 3.41 -2.71 23.10
N ASP A 600 4.65 -2.50 23.52
CA ASP A 600 5.84 -3.22 23.07
C ASP A 600 6.72 -3.57 24.27
N LEU A 601 7.16 -4.81 24.33
CA LEU A 601 8.15 -5.26 25.30
C LEU A 601 9.33 -5.84 24.54
N SER A 602 10.50 -5.25 24.69
CA SER A 602 11.70 -5.69 23.97
C SER A 602 12.88 -6.00 24.89
N TYR A 603 13.68 -6.98 24.49
CA TYR A 603 14.95 -7.30 25.07
C TYR A 603 16.03 -7.29 23.99
N ALA A 604 16.99 -6.36 24.09
CA ALA A 604 18.16 -6.28 23.24
C ALA A 604 19.39 -6.73 24.04
N PHE A 605 20.25 -7.53 23.39
CA PHE A 605 21.41 -8.10 24.04
C PHE A 605 22.65 -8.18 23.14
N ARG A 606 23.81 -8.23 23.79
CA ARG A 606 25.09 -8.52 23.15
C ARG A 606 25.86 -9.54 24.01
N PHE A 607 26.07 -10.71 23.44
CA PHE A 607 26.90 -11.78 24.03
C PHE A 607 28.15 -12.01 23.16
N GLY A 608 29.28 -11.40 23.53
CA GLY A 608 30.46 -11.49 22.71
C GLY A 608 30.26 -11.01 21.29
N ASN A 609 30.28 -11.93 20.32
CA ASN A 609 30.08 -11.67 18.89
C ASN A 609 28.62 -11.80 18.41
N VAL A 610 27.70 -12.03 19.34
CA VAL A 610 26.28 -12.14 19.01
C VAL A 610 25.54 -10.89 19.47
N VAL A 611 24.78 -10.27 18.56
CA VAL A 611 23.87 -9.16 18.87
C VAL A 611 22.47 -9.61 18.51
N GLY A 612 21.51 -9.36 19.38
CA GLY A 612 20.14 -9.74 19.10
C GLY A 612 19.12 -8.84 19.79
N LYS A 613 17.91 -8.90 19.27
CA LYS A 613 16.72 -8.25 19.83
C LYS A 613 15.51 -9.18 19.68
N VAL A 614 14.72 -9.26 20.72
CA VAL A 614 13.40 -9.91 20.70
C VAL A 614 12.39 -8.91 21.20
N SER A 615 11.28 -8.76 20.48
CA SER A 615 10.19 -7.85 20.82
C SER A 615 8.85 -8.58 20.76
N GLY A 616 8.03 -8.45 21.82
CA GLY A 616 6.63 -8.82 21.80
C GLY A 616 5.81 -7.54 21.65
N TYR A 617 4.79 -7.55 20.81
CA TYR A 617 3.97 -6.38 20.53
C TYR A 617 2.48 -6.70 20.59
N TYR A 618 1.70 -5.69 20.93
CA TYR A 618 0.25 -5.68 20.89
C TYR A 618 -0.23 -4.32 20.39
N ALA A 619 -1.24 -4.31 19.52
CA ALA A 619 -1.91 -3.09 19.10
C ALA A 619 -3.39 -3.36 18.86
N ARG A 620 -4.23 -2.41 19.29
CA ARG A 620 -5.66 -2.34 18.96
C ARG A 620 -5.93 -1.06 18.22
N PHE A 621 -6.55 -1.19 17.05
CA PHE A 621 -7.08 -0.10 16.24
C PHE A 621 -8.61 -0.12 16.41
N GLY A 622 -9.19 1.02 16.72
CA GLY A 622 -10.64 1.15 16.93
C GLY A 622 -11.21 2.30 16.13
N ARG A 623 -12.52 2.26 15.90
CA ARG A 623 -13.31 3.30 15.20
C ARG A 623 -12.80 3.66 13.81
N GLN A 624 -12.10 2.74 13.13
CA GLN A 624 -11.57 2.97 11.79
C GLN A 624 -12.70 3.01 10.75
N VAL A 625 -12.47 3.77 9.68
CA VAL A 625 -13.32 3.80 8.50
C VAL A 625 -12.57 3.20 7.32
N GLU A 626 -13.17 2.18 6.70
CA GLU A 626 -12.64 1.53 5.51
C GLU A 626 -13.66 1.61 4.37
N GLN A 627 -13.21 1.94 3.17
CA GLN A 627 -14.05 2.04 2.00
C GLN A 627 -13.56 1.15 0.88
N SER A 628 -14.48 0.51 0.20
CA SER A 628 -14.26 -0.21 -1.05
C SER A 628 -15.24 0.25 -2.12
N ALA A 629 -14.79 0.32 -3.37
CA ALA A 629 -15.62 0.67 -4.51
C ALA A 629 -15.41 -0.34 -5.63
N PHE A 630 -16.49 -0.87 -6.20
CA PHE A 630 -16.44 -1.96 -7.18
C PHE A 630 -17.66 -1.94 -8.08
N TYR A 631 -17.54 -2.58 -9.26
CA TYR A 631 -18.69 -2.86 -10.09
C TYR A 631 -19.45 -4.08 -9.55
N ASN A 632 -20.74 -3.93 -9.33
CA ASN A 632 -21.64 -4.98 -8.88
C ASN A 632 -22.42 -5.50 -10.09
N ASP A 633 -22.04 -6.68 -10.59
CA ASP A 633 -22.68 -7.30 -11.76
C ASP A 633 -24.17 -7.63 -11.52
N GLN A 634 -24.54 -7.91 -10.27
CA GLN A 634 -25.89 -8.29 -9.89
C GLN A 634 -26.88 -7.11 -9.96
N GLN A 635 -26.39 -5.94 -9.55
CA GLN A 635 -27.15 -4.70 -9.59
C GLN A 635 -26.87 -3.89 -10.86
N SER A 636 -25.97 -4.37 -11.73
CA SER A 636 -25.50 -3.69 -12.94
C SER A 636 -25.07 -2.24 -12.69
N THR A 637 -24.46 -1.98 -11.50
CA THR A 637 -24.11 -0.63 -11.07
C THR A 637 -22.77 -0.59 -10.33
N PHE A 638 -22.21 0.61 -10.22
CA PHE A 638 -21.03 0.84 -9.41
C PHE A 638 -21.44 1.04 -7.95
N THR A 639 -20.75 0.33 -7.04
CA THR A 639 -21.13 0.23 -5.63
C THR A 639 -19.99 0.77 -4.77
N TYR A 640 -20.34 1.62 -3.81
CA TYR A 640 -19.47 2.05 -2.70
C TYR A 640 -19.93 1.36 -1.43
N LEU A 641 -19.03 0.69 -0.77
CA LEU A 641 -19.28 0.09 0.54
C LEU A 641 -18.29 0.69 1.54
N THR A 642 -18.83 1.35 2.54
CA THR A 642 -18.06 1.90 3.66
C THR A 642 -18.35 1.11 4.91
N MET A 643 -17.29 0.65 5.59
CA MET A 643 -17.36 0.09 6.93
C MET A 643 -16.93 1.17 7.93
N ASN A 644 -17.74 1.41 8.94
CA ASN A 644 -17.40 2.31 10.03
C ASN A 644 -17.34 1.55 11.37
N ASN A 645 -16.68 2.13 12.36
CA ASN A 645 -16.38 1.47 13.62
C ASN A 645 -15.64 0.14 13.45
N VAL A 646 -14.70 0.09 12.50
CA VAL A 646 -13.85 -1.10 12.31
C VAL A 646 -12.86 -1.20 13.47
N GLU A 647 -12.82 -2.38 14.12
CA GLU A 647 -11.83 -2.70 15.13
C GLU A 647 -10.90 -3.79 14.64
N LYS A 648 -9.59 -3.58 14.82
CA LYS A 648 -8.57 -4.59 14.52
C LYS A 648 -7.65 -4.81 15.70
N GLN A 649 -7.12 -6.00 15.80
CA GLN A 649 -6.17 -6.40 16.81
C GLN A 649 -4.95 -7.06 16.15
N HIS A 650 -3.78 -6.61 16.55
CA HIS A 650 -2.50 -7.10 16.07
C HIS A 650 -1.63 -7.48 17.26
N TYR A 651 -1.01 -8.64 17.23
CA TYR A 651 -0.03 -9.05 18.24
C TYR A 651 0.95 -10.07 17.68
N GLY A 652 2.10 -10.17 18.30
CA GLY A 652 3.10 -11.14 17.88
C GLY A 652 4.46 -10.95 18.52
N VAL A 653 5.41 -11.67 17.98
CA VAL A 653 6.81 -11.63 18.37
C VAL A 653 7.70 -11.43 17.14
N GLU A 654 8.65 -10.53 17.28
CA GLU A 654 9.72 -10.28 16.32
C GLU A 654 11.05 -10.59 16.98
N ALA A 655 11.95 -11.24 16.26
CA ALA A 655 13.29 -11.53 16.73
C ALA A 655 14.30 -11.36 15.60
N ALA A 656 15.47 -10.85 15.93
CA ALA A 656 16.60 -10.85 15.04
C ALA A 656 17.88 -11.10 15.82
N LEU A 657 18.80 -11.81 15.18
CA LEU A 657 20.10 -12.19 15.75
C LEU A 657 21.15 -12.07 14.65
N ASP A 658 22.23 -11.33 14.95
CA ASP A 658 23.42 -11.23 14.14
C ASP A 658 24.60 -11.87 14.89
N TRP A 659 25.23 -12.86 14.29
CA TRP A 659 26.36 -13.56 14.84
C TRP A 659 27.58 -13.40 13.94
N GLN A 660 28.58 -12.69 14.44
CA GLN A 660 29.90 -12.57 13.79
C GLN A 660 30.73 -13.82 14.18
N ALA A 661 30.62 -14.93 13.43
CA ALA A 661 31.26 -16.20 13.72
C ALA A 661 32.78 -16.10 13.59
N THR A 662 33.26 -15.37 12.56
CA THR A 662 34.68 -15.05 12.38
C THR A 662 34.84 -13.61 11.94
N THR A 663 36.04 -13.10 11.74
CA THR A 663 36.30 -11.76 11.20
C THR A 663 35.67 -11.58 9.82
N ASN A 664 35.46 -12.64 9.07
CA ASN A 664 34.99 -12.59 7.69
C ASN A 664 33.60 -13.20 7.49
N LEU A 665 33.11 -14.03 8.43
CA LEU A 665 31.85 -14.75 8.30
C LEU A 665 30.85 -14.29 9.37
N SER A 666 29.70 -13.87 8.95
CA SER A 666 28.55 -13.58 9.82
C SER A 666 27.31 -14.34 9.39
N PHE A 667 26.46 -14.65 10.37
CA PHE A 667 25.14 -15.22 10.16
C PHE A 667 24.10 -14.27 10.73
N ASN A 668 22.94 -14.19 10.08
CA ASN A 668 21.79 -13.51 10.60
C ASN A 668 20.56 -14.43 10.59
N VAL A 669 19.75 -14.29 11.61
CA VAL A 669 18.46 -14.99 11.73
C VAL A 669 17.42 -13.96 12.06
N MET A 670 16.28 -14.00 11.36
CA MET A 670 15.16 -13.11 11.59
C MET A 670 13.85 -13.89 11.64
N ALA A 671 12.96 -13.49 12.50
CA ALA A 671 11.65 -14.08 12.65
C ALA A 671 10.62 -13.00 12.95
N SER A 672 9.48 -13.08 12.29
CA SER A 672 8.27 -12.35 12.63
C SER A 672 7.11 -13.32 12.61
N VAL A 673 6.46 -13.51 13.76
CA VAL A 673 5.33 -14.41 13.93
C VAL A 673 4.26 -13.67 14.74
N GLY A 674 3.13 -13.39 14.12
CA GLY A 674 2.05 -12.67 14.78
C GLY A 674 0.68 -13.05 14.24
N ASP A 675 -0.36 -12.38 14.70
CA ASP A 675 -1.70 -12.41 14.12
C ASP A 675 -2.25 -10.99 14.01
N ALA A 676 -3.11 -10.76 13.00
CA ALA A 676 -3.75 -9.49 12.74
C ALA A 676 -5.14 -9.74 12.17
N TYR A 677 -6.19 -9.34 12.90
CA TYR A 677 -7.56 -9.67 12.53
C TYR A 677 -8.57 -8.60 12.94
N TYR A 678 -9.75 -8.66 12.32
CA TYR A 678 -10.92 -7.85 12.67
C TYR A 678 -11.52 -8.38 13.97
N ASN A 679 -11.70 -7.50 14.95
CA ASN A 679 -12.16 -7.88 16.29
C ASN A 679 -13.67 -7.72 16.48
N ASN A 680 -14.36 -7.08 15.53
CA ASN A 680 -15.79 -6.85 15.56
C ASN A 680 -16.46 -7.12 14.21
N ASN A 681 -17.77 -6.93 14.17
CA ASN A 681 -18.60 -6.87 12.96
C ASN A 681 -18.97 -5.41 12.73
N PRO A 682 -18.22 -4.66 11.91
CA PRO A 682 -18.42 -3.22 11.72
C PRO A 682 -19.76 -2.90 11.06
N TYR A 683 -20.29 -1.73 11.33
CA TYR A 683 -21.41 -1.19 10.58
C TYR A 683 -21.03 -0.94 9.14
N ALA A 684 -21.99 -1.10 8.24
CA ALA A 684 -21.79 -0.88 6.83
C ALA A 684 -22.78 0.15 6.28
N GLN A 685 -22.33 0.91 5.31
CA GLN A 685 -23.16 1.78 4.49
C GLN A 685 -22.83 1.51 3.03
N VAL A 686 -23.86 1.19 2.25
CA VAL A 686 -23.72 0.92 0.81
C VAL A 686 -24.37 2.07 0.04
N SER A 687 -23.71 2.54 -1.00
CA SER A 687 -24.24 3.49 -1.97
C SER A 687 -24.04 2.92 -3.37
N TYR A 688 -25.09 2.92 -4.16
CA TYR A 688 -25.10 2.47 -5.55
C TYR A 688 -25.19 3.67 -6.49
N GLU A 689 -24.44 3.64 -7.59
CA GLU A 689 -24.70 4.53 -8.70
C GLU A 689 -25.93 4.00 -9.46
N GLY A 690 -26.90 4.88 -9.74
CA GLY A 690 -28.14 4.53 -10.45
C GLY A 690 -29.36 4.22 -9.58
N MET A 691 -29.21 4.04 -8.29
CA MET A 691 -30.33 3.66 -7.41
C MET A 691 -31.01 4.86 -6.75
N ASN A 692 -32.36 4.79 -6.66
CA ASN A 692 -33.16 5.77 -5.95
C ASN A 692 -32.80 5.82 -4.45
N PRO A 693 -32.73 7.01 -3.81
CA PRO A 693 -32.40 7.15 -2.39
C PRO A 693 -33.31 6.34 -1.44
N VAL A 694 -34.59 6.17 -1.74
CA VAL A 694 -35.54 5.38 -0.93
C VAL A 694 -35.24 3.89 -1.01
N GLU A 695 -34.86 3.39 -2.18
CA GLU A 695 -34.42 2.00 -2.34
C GLU A 695 -33.06 1.77 -1.69
N LEU A 696 -32.15 2.74 -1.77
CA LEU A 696 -30.86 2.71 -1.12
C LEU A 696 -31.00 2.60 0.41
N GLU A 697 -31.95 3.30 1.00
CA GLU A 697 -32.22 3.22 2.45
C GLU A 697 -32.66 1.82 2.84
N LYS A 698 -33.54 1.18 2.06
CA LYS A 698 -33.97 -0.21 2.28
C LYS A 698 -32.80 -1.20 2.22
N LEU A 699 -31.85 -0.99 1.32
CA LEU A 699 -30.67 -1.84 1.17
C LEU A 699 -29.65 -1.66 2.29
N ASN A 700 -29.68 -0.53 2.99
CA ASN A 700 -28.82 -0.28 4.15
C ASN A 700 -29.38 -0.83 5.47
N SER A 701 -30.41 -1.67 5.38
CA SER A 701 -31.01 -2.35 6.52
C SER A 701 -31.34 -3.81 6.21
N VAL A 702 -31.57 -4.58 7.24
CA VAL A 702 -31.89 -6.01 7.17
C VAL A 702 -33.02 -6.32 8.14
N VAL A 703 -33.92 -7.21 7.77
CA VAL A 703 -35.03 -7.62 8.62
C VAL A 703 -34.63 -8.81 9.49
N ASN A 704 -34.85 -8.72 10.77
CA ASN A 704 -34.69 -9.83 11.70
C ASN A 704 -35.67 -10.97 11.34
N PRO A 705 -35.22 -12.21 11.22
CA PRO A 705 -36.07 -13.31 10.74
C PRO A 705 -37.20 -13.65 11.71
N VAL A 706 -37.05 -13.37 13.01
CA VAL A 706 -38.02 -13.69 14.05
C VAL A 706 -38.88 -12.48 14.40
N THR A 707 -38.26 -11.39 14.85
CA THR A 707 -39.00 -10.20 15.34
C THR A 707 -39.56 -9.32 14.24
N LYS A 708 -39.14 -9.53 12.99
CA LYS A 708 -39.48 -8.70 11.83
C LYS A 708 -39.06 -7.22 11.94
N GLN A 709 -38.30 -6.87 12.95
CA GLN A 709 -37.74 -5.52 13.11
C GLN A 709 -36.54 -5.29 12.20
N THR A 710 -36.32 -4.06 11.80
CA THR A 710 -35.17 -3.64 11.02
C THR A 710 -33.90 -3.64 11.86
N MET A 711 -32.84 -4.24 11.34
CA MET A 711 -31.50 -4.26 11.92
C MET A 711 -30.54 -3.42 11.06
N PRO A 712 -29.51 -2.83 11.64
CA PRO A 712 -28.50 -2.08 10.87
C PRO A 712 -27.71 -3.03 9.95
N LEU A 713 -27.28 -2.48 8.82
CA LEU A 713 -26.37 -3.19 7.92
C LEU A 713 -25.00 -3.33 8.57
N ARG A 714 -24.45 -4.55 8.55
CA ARG A 714 -23.14 -4.88 9.12
C ARG A 714 -22.37 -5.84 8.23
N VAL A 715 -21.06 -5.77 8.28
CA VAL A 715 -20.18 -6.80 7.74
C VAL A 715 -19.85 -7.81 8.83
N VAL A 716 -20.11 -9.08 8.61
CA VAL A 716 -19.70 -10.16 9.50
C VAL A 716 -18.21 -10.42 9.25
N ALA A 717 -17.35 -9.71 9.98
CA ALA A 717 -15.91 -9.68 9.76
C ALA A 717 -15.08 -10.20 10.94
N LYS A 718 -15.70 -10.38 12.12
CA LYS A 718 -14.99 -10.80 13.32
C LYS A 718 -14.21 -12.09 13.10
N GLY A 719 -12.89 -12.05 13.36
CA GLY A 719 -11.96 -13.16 13.15
C GLY A 719 -11.35 -13.25 11.75
N MET A 720 -11.76 -12.39 10.79
CA MET A 720 -11.13 -12.29 9.47
C MET A 720 -9.72 -11.70 9.60
N ARG A 721 -8.74 -12.26 8.90
CA ARG A 721 -7.35 -11.79 8.96
C ARG A 721 -7.12 -10.64 8.01
N VAL A 722 -6.17 -9.77 8.39
CA VAL A 722 -5.63 -8.75 7.48
C VAL A 722 -4.92 -9.46 6.33
N GLY A 723 -5.30 -9.13 5.11
CA GLY A 723 -4.80 -9.81 3.91
C GLY A 723 -3.53 -9.19 3.33
N ASN A 724 -2.96 -9.90 2.34
CA ASN A 724 -1.86 -9.44 1.49
C ASN A 724 -0.55 -9.11 2.23
N THR A 725 -0.29 -9.80 3.32
CA THR A 725 0.99 -9.77 4.03
C THR A 725 1.19 -11.10 4.75
N PRO A 726 2.38 -11.68 4.78
CA PRO A 726 2.64 -12.86 5.58
C PRO A 726 2.59 -12.50 7.08
N LEU A 727 1.84 -13.28 7.85
CA LEU A 727 1.79 -13.20 9.31
C LEU A 727 2.88 -14.06 9.96
N THR A 728 3.57 -14.88 9.15
CA THR A 728 4.78 -15.60 9.54
C THR A 728 5.84 -15.38 8.46
N ALA A 729 6.97 -14.83 8.85
CA ALA A 729 8.15 -14.65 7.99
C ALA A 729 9.41 -14.99 8.77
N LEU A 730 10.22 -15.88 8.21
CA LEU A 730 11.50 -16.34 8.80
C LEU A 730 12.60 -16.16 7.77
N SER A 731 13.78 -15.77 8.19
CA SER A 731 14.96 -15.66 7.33
C SER A 731 16.20 -16.18 8.06
N VAL A 732 16.99 -16.95 7.35
CA VAL A 732 18.35 -17.32 7.77
C VAL A 732 19.30 -16.90 6.67
N GLY A 733 20.31 -16.13 7.01
CA GLY A 733 21.30 -15.62 6.06
C GLY A 733 22.72 -15.81 6.55
N ALA A 734 23.64 -15.84 5.59
CA ALA A 734 25.06 -15.86 5.81
C ALA A 734 25.74 -14.82 4.92
N ARG A 735 26.71 -14.09 5.46
CA ARG A 735 27.57 -13.14 4.74
C ARG A 735 29.03 -13.51 4.95
N TYR A 736 29.78 -13.57 3.85
CA TYR A 736 31.20 -13.85 3.85
C TYR A 736 31.97 -12.76 3.10
N ASN A 737 32.94 -12.14 3.78
CA ASN A 737 33.79 -11.09 3.24
C ASN A 737 35.19 -11.64 2.98
N LEU A 738 35.68 -11.54 1.74
CA LEU A 738 37.00 -12.02 1.34
C LEU A 738 37.75 -10.89 0.62
N GLY A 739 38.54 -10.12 1.37
CA GLY A 739 39.22 -8.96 0.84
C GLY A 739 38.24 -7.97 0.19
N PRO A 740 38.32 -7.68 -1.13
CA PRO A 740 37.41 -6.75 -1.81
C PRO A 740 36.08 -7.39 -2.19
N TRP A 741 35.88 -8.69 -1.93
CA TRP A 741 34.67 -9.42 -2.27
C TRP A 741 33.75 -9.58 -1.07
N PHE A 742 32.47 -9.58 -1.29
CA PHE A 742 31.47 -10.06 -0.36
C PHE A 742 30.53 -11.05 -1.05
N PHE A 743 30.07 -12.01 -0.28
CA PHE A 743 29.08 -13.01 -0.69
C PHE A 743 28.00 -13.04 0.38
N GLU A 744 26.77 -13.11 -0.05
CA GLU A 744 25.63 -13.21 0.83
C GLU A 744 24.63 -14.21 0.26
N ALA A 745 24.03 -15.03 1.12
CA ALA A 745 22.94 -15.92 0.76
C ALA A 745 21.92 -15.94 1.88
N SER A 746 20.64 -16.08 1.54
CA SER A 746 19.57 -16.22 2.52
C SER A 746 18.48 -17.17 2.04
N ALA A 747 17.85 -17.87 2.99
CA ALA A 747 16.65 -18.63 2.80
C ALA A 747 15.51 -17.96 3.58
N ASN A 748 14.44 -17.58 2.89
CA ASN A 748 13.32 -16.83 3.44
C ASN A 748 12.06 -17.70 3.34
N TYR A 749 11.43 -17.99 4.47
CA TYR A 749 10.19 -18.74 4.56
C TYR A 749 9.02 -17.82 4.88
N TYR A 750 7.89 -18.02 4.20
CA TYR A 750 6.67 -17.24 4.37
C TYR A 750 5.47 -18.17 4.54
N ASP A 751 4.58 -17.83 5.45
CA ASP A 751 3.30 -18.52 5.65
C ASP A 751 2.22 -17.56 6.18
N ARG A 752 1.01 -18.06 6.27
CA ARG A 752 -0.18 -17.35 6.75
C ARG A 752 -0.42 -16.01 6.01
N VAL A 753 -0.30 -16.06 4.68
CA VAL A 753 -0.78 -14.99 3.81
C VAL A 753 -2.25 -15.26 3.50
N TYR A 754 -3.11 -14.31 3.79
CA TYR A 754 -4.54 -14.41 3.54
C TYR A 754 -4.95 -13.50 2.37
N VAL A 755 -5.99 -13.91 1.64
CA VAL A 755 -6.63 -13.07 0.62
C VAL A 755 -7.30 -11.86 1.27
N ASN A 756 -7.35 -10.72 0.59
CA ASN A 756 -8.26 -9.65 1.02
C ASN A 756 -9.70 -10.11 0.81
N PHE A 757 -10.44 -10.25 1.89
CA PHE A 757 -11.81 -10.70 1.83
C PHE A 757 -12.75 -9.62 1.26
N SER A 758 -13.87 -10.06 0.67
CA SER A 758 -14.94 -9.20 0.20
C SER A 758 -15.88 -8.84 1.36
N PRO A 759 -15.92 -7.58 1.82
CA PRO A 759 -16.89 -7.14 2.82
C PRO A 759 -18.33 -7.26 2.31
N TYR A 760 -18.57 -6.98 1.03
CA TYR A 760 -19.89 -7.05 0.42
C TYR A 760 -20.51 -8.45 0.50
N ARG A 761 -19.70 -9.48 0.31
CA ARG A 761 -20.14 -10.88 0.38
C ARG A 761 -20.39 -11.35 1.80
N ARG A 762 -19.98 -10.57 2.79
CA ARG A 762 -20.17 -10.84 4.23
C ARG A 762 -21.12 -9.84 4.90
N LEU A 763 -21.88 -9.10 4.10
CA LEU A 763 -22.98 -8.30 4.64
C LEU A 763 -24.03 -9.22 5.26
N ASN A 764 -24.62 -8.81 6.39
CA ASN A 764 -25.74 -9.53 6.97
C ASN A 764 -26.95 -9.56 6.02
N SER A 765 -27.13 -8.57 5.13
CA SER A 765 -28.13 -8.61 4.04
C SER A 765 -27.83 -9.70 3.00
N THR A 766 -26.56 -9.93 2.68
CA THR A 766 -26.15 -11.03 1.80
C THR A 766 -26.50 -12.38 2.44
N TYR A 767 -26.15 -12.57 3.71
CA TYR A 767 -26.50 -13.79 4.43
C TYR A 767 -28.01 -14.00 4.56
N ALA A 768 -28.78 -12.95 4.81
CA ALA A 768 -30.25 -13.05 4.81
C ALA A 768 -30.79 -13.49 3.45
N GLY A 769 -30.30 -12.89 2.35
CA GLY A 769 -30.69 -13.22 1.00
C GLY A 769 -30.25 -14.63 0.56
N ASP A 770 -29.15 -15.14 1.11
CA ASP A 770 -28.61 -16.47 0.81
C ASP A 770 -29.20 -17.59 1.69
N GLY A 771 -30.11 -17.25 2.63
CA GLY A 771 -30.70 -18.23 3.56
C GLY A 771 -29.78 -18.59 4.74
N HIS A 772 -28.74 -17.80 5.01
CA HIS A 772 -27.77 -18.04 6.09
C HIS A 772 -28.15 -17.34 7.42
N PHE A 773 -29.42 -17.03 7.62
CA PHE A 773 -30.03 -16.69 8.89
C PHE A 773 -30.66 -17.92 9.50
N TYR A 774 -30.13 -18.39 10.61
CA TYR A 774 -30.56 -19.61 11.28
C TYR A 774 -31.28 -19.28 12.59
N THR A 775 -32.50 -19.74 12.71
CA THR A 775 -33.28 -19.54 13.94
C THR A 775 -33.23 -20.82 14.78
N ALA A 776 -33.11 -20.68 16.10
CA ALA A 776 -33.15 -21.82 17.00
C ALA A 776 -34.48 -22.56 16.90
N THR A 777 -34.41 -23.90 16.78
CA THR A 777 -35.56 -24.80 16.68
C THR A 777 -35.99 -25.34 18.07
N GLY A 778 -35.16 -25.06 19.07
CA GLY A 778 -35.42 -25.49 20.46
C GLY A 778 -34.27 -25.10 21.38
N THR A 779 -34.12 -25.82 22.49
CA THR A 779 -32.99 -25.72 23.44
C THR A 779 -32.33 -27.06 23.62
N ASP A 780 -31.01 -27.08 23.80
CA ASP A 780 -30.26 -28.29 24.15
C ASP A 780 -30.46 -28.68 25.64
N GLY A 781 -29.90 -29.82 26.06
CA GLY A 781 -30.00 -30.30 27.43
C GLY A 781 -29.37 -29.37 28.49
N ALA A 782 -28.63 -28.33 28.09
CA ALA A 782 -28.10 -27.29 28.97
C ALA A 782 -28.88 -25.96 28.87
N GLY A 783 -30.06 -25.95 28.20
CA GLY A 783 -30.90 -24.77 28.01
C GLY A 783 -30.38 -23.75 27.00
N ARG A 784 -29.39 -24.10 26.18
CA ARG A 784 -28.85 -23.23 25.15
C ARG A 784 -29.62 -23.38 23.81
N PRO A 785 -29.76 -22.34 22.98
CA PRO A 785 -30.41 -22.44 21.67
C PRO A 785 -29.82 -23.58 20.85
N ALA A 786 -30.67 -24.46 20.32
CA ALA A 786 -30.33 -25.56 19.43
C ALA A 786 -30.69 -25.19 17.96
N PHE A 787 -29.88 -25.61 17.02
CA PHE A 787 -30.03 -25.28 15.59
C PHE A 787 -29.96 -26.55 14.74
N ASP A 788 -30.69 -26.59 13.64
CA ASP A 788 -30.66 -27.70 12.69
C ASP A 788 -29.42 -27.70 11.78
N ILE A 789 -28.50 -26.78 12.01
CA ILE A 789 -27.23 -26.66 11.29
C ILE A 789 -26.04 -26.82 12.24
N SER A 790 -25.00 -27.49 11.79
CA SER A 790 -23.78 -27.63 12.59
C SER A 790 -23.00 -26.31 12.63
N LYS A 791 -22.33 -26.07 13.77
CA LYS A 791 -21.46 -24.89 13.95
C LYS A 791 -20.34 -24.84 12.93
N GLU A 792 -19.83 -25.99 12.52
CA GLU A 792 -18.76 -26.12 11.52
C GLU A 792 -19.25 -25.72 10.13
N GLU A 793 -20.47 -26.04 9.74
CA GLU A 793 -21.08 -25.57 8.49
C GLU A 793 -21.26 -24.06 8.50
N VAL A 794 -21.80 -23.50 9.58
CA VAL A 794 -21.96 -22.04 9.69
C VAL A 794 -20.62 -21.31 9.68
N LYS A 795 -19.55 -21.87 10.26
CA LYS A 795 -18.21 -21.31 10.17
C LYS A 795 -17.60 -21.41 8.78
N ARG A 796 -17.91 -22.48 8.04
CA ARG A 796 -17.42 -22.65 6.68
C ARG A 796 -18.10 -21.68 5.72
N ASP A 797 -19.41 -21.59 5.80
CA ASP A 797 -20.26 -20.93 4.81
C ASP A 797 -20.64 -19.49 5.20
N GLY A 798 -20.43 -19.16 6.46
CA GLY A 798 -20.90 -17.93 7.07
C GLY A 798 -22.36 -17.98 7.49
N GLY A 799 -22.75 -17.08 8.39
CA GLY A 799 -24.16 -17.00 8.81
C GLY A 799 -24.34 -16.36 10.18
N ILE A 800 -25.59 -16.09 10.49
CA ILE A 800 -26.01 -15.48 11.75
C ILE A 800 -27.07 -16.36 12.42
N LEU A 801 -26.88 -16.64 13.70
CA LEU A 801 -27.75 -17.49 14.51
C LEU A 801 -28.58 -16.63 15.45
N PHE A 802 -29.88 -16.85 15.46
CA PHE A 802 -30.84 -16.14 16.31
C PHE A 802 -31.54 -17.13 17.25
N ASP A 803 -31.75 -16.73 18.52
CA ASP A 803 -32.61 -17.51 19.42
C ASP A 803 -34.08 -17.40 19.02
N ALA A 804 -34.95 -18.11 19.76
CA ALA A 804 -36.40 -18.11 19.52
C ALA A 804 -37.06 -16.74 19.72
N GLN A 805 -36.40 -15.81 20.39
CA GLN A 805 -36.82 -14.43 20.62
C GLN A 805 -36.25 -13.46 19.59
N GLY A 806 -35.43 -13.92 18.64
CA GLY A 806 -34.81 -13.11 17.62
C GLY A 806 -33.55 -12.33 18.05
N LYS A 807 -32.99 -12.67 19.21
CA LYS A 807 -31.70 -12.12 19.63
C LYS A 807 -30.57 -12.87 18.92
N GLU A 808 -29.63 -12.14 18.37
CA GLU A 808 -28.42 -12.72 17.79
C GLU A 808 -27.57 -13.39 18.88
N VAL A 809 -27.32 -14.69 18.76
CA VAL A 809 -26.51 -15.46 19.70
C VAL A 809 -25.11 -15.72 19.19
N ALA A 810 -24.91 -15.75 17.87
CA ALA A 810 -23.60 -15.84 17.25
C ALA A 810 -23.67 -15.40 15.79
N SER A 811 -22.53 -14.94 15.28
CA SER A 811 -22.31 -14.67 13.84
C SER A 811 -20.93 -15.15 13.42
N TYR A 812 -20.85 -15.76 12.26
CA TYR A 812 -19.63 -16.31 11.69
C TYR A 812 -19.42 -15.78 10.28
N ALA A 813 -18.23 -15.26 10.01
CA ALA A 813 -17.84 -14.91 8.67
C ALA A 813 -17.58 -16.20 7.86
N ALA A 814 -17.95 -16.18 6.59
CA ALA A 814 -17.56 -17.24 5.65
C ALA A 814 -16.01 -17.33 5.59
N ALA A 815 -15.50 -18.56 5.50
CA ALA A 815 -14.07 -18.84 5.60
C ALA A 815 -13.24 -18.02 4.60
N GLN A 816 -12.14 -17.45 5.09
CA GLN A 816 -11.17 -16.70 4.29
C GLN A 816 -10.09 -17.63 3.75
N GLU A 817 -9.71 -17.45 2.49
CA GLU A 817 -8.64 -18.24 1.88
C GLU A 817 -7.29 -17.88 2.48
N LYS A 818 -6.56 -18.91 2.92
CA LYS A 818 -5.15 -18.88 3.31
C LYS A 818 -4.31 -19.44 2.18
N PHE A 819 -3.28 -18.72 1.76
CA PHE A 819 -2.37 -19.19 0.72
C PHE A 819 -1.37 -20.19 1.29
N LYS A 820 -0.88 -21.09 0.41
CA LYS A 820 0.16 -22.03 0.74
C LYS A 820 1.48 -21.28 0.98
N GLY A 821 2.13 -21.54 2.08
CA GLY A 821 3.46 -21.02 2.42
C GLY A 821 4.56 -21.64 1.56
N GLY A 822 5.76 -21.05 1.63
CA GLY A 822 6.92 -21.59 0.90
C GLY A 822 8.19 -20.79 1.14
N ILE A 823 9.26 -21.23 0.48
CA ILE A 823 10.63 -20.74 0.64
C ILE A 823 11.07 -20.03 -0.64
N MET A 824 11.76 -18.91 -0.47
CA MET A 824 12.56 -18.22 -1.49
C MET A 824 14.01 -18.18 -1.04
N ILE A 825 14.92 -18.46 -1.97
CA ILE A 825 16.37 -18.39 -1.74
C ILE A 825 16.90 -17.22 -2.55
N ASP A 826 17.65 -16.34 -1.87
CA ASP A 826 18.28 -15.17 -2.46
C ASP A 826 19.80 -15.23 -2.25
N ALA A 827 20.56 -14.64 -3.15
CA ALA A 827 22.01 -14.49 -3.00
C ALA A 827 22.49 -13.16 -3.60
N SER A 828 23.63 -12.70 -3.09
CA SER A 828 24.31 -11.52 -3.62
C SER A 828 25.81 -11.75 -3.64
N ILE A 829 26.46 -11.21 -4.65
CA ILE A 829 27.90 -11.14 -4.77
C ILE A 829 28.30 -9.74 -5.16
N GLY A 830 29.34 -9.21 -4.52
CA GLY A 830 29.87 -7.92 -4.92
C GLY A 830 31.38 -7.82 -4.74
N ARG A 831 31.91 -6.86 -5.47
CA ARG A 831 33.33 -6.53 -5.41
C ARG A 831 33.52 -5.03 -5.38
N PHE A 832 34.36 -4.57 -4.45
CA PHE A 832 34.79 -3.18 -4.35
C PHE A 832 36.25 -3.04 -4.73
N ILE A 833 36.55 -2.18 -5.71
CA ILE A 833 37.88 -1.96 -6.25
C ILE A 833 38.25 -0.51 -6.00
N ARG A 834 39.24 -0.29 -5.11
CA ARG A 834 39.87 1.03 -4.94
C ARG A 834 40.92 1.27 -6.02
N MET A 835 40.89 2.46 -6.60
CA MET A 835 41.81 2.89 -7.66
C MET A 835 42.60 4.08 -7.17
N ARG A 836 43.65 4.46 -7.92
CA ARG A 836 44.45 5.64 -7.62
C ARG A 836 43.60 6.92 -7.71
N HIS A 837 44.00 7.98 -7.01
CA HIS A 837 43.37 9.29 -6.97
C HIS A 837 41.91 9.28 -6.42
N GLY A 838 41.64 8.50 -5.39
CA GLY A 838 40.35 8.46 -4.74
C GLY A 838 39.21 7.85 -5.55
N ARG A 839 39.49 7.26 -6.72
CA ARG A 839 38.51 6.59 -7.58
C ARG A 839 38.15 5.22 -7.02
N SER A 840 36.90 4.79 -7.25
CA SER A 840 36.47 3.46 -6.88
C SER A 840 35.46 2.90 -7.89
N LEU A 841 35.48 1.56 -8.03
CA LEU A 841 34.51 0.80 -8.81
C LEU A 841 33.84 -0.22 -7.89
N SER A 842 32.53 -0.20 -7.83
CA SER A 842 31.71 -1.22 -7.16
C SER A 842 30.93 -2.03 -8.22
N ILE A 843 30.93 -3.34 -8.04
CA ILE A 843 30.18 -4.28 -8.88
C ILE A 843 29.35 -5.11 -7.95
N ASN A 844 28.05 -5.11 -8.11
CA ASN A 844 27.12 -5.87 -7.27
C ASN A 844 26.12 -6.63 -8.15
N LEU A 845 26.00 -7.93 -7.93
CA LEU A 845 24.98 -8.78 -8.53
C LEU A 845 24.11 -9.36 -7.39
N SER A 846 22.84 -9.06 -7.44
CA SER A 846 21.82 -9.64 -6.55
C SER A 846 20.91 -10.57 -7.33
N LEU A 847 20.69 -11.75 -6.80
CA LEU A 847 19.85 -12.80 -7.36
C LEU A 847 18.72 -13.07 -6.38
N GLN A 848 17.48 -13.00 -6.82
CA GLN A 848 16.31 -13.28 -5.99
C GLN A 848 15.55 -14.48 -6.54
N ASN A 849 14.96 -15.24 -5.63
CA ASN A 849 14.20 -16.44 -5.94
C ASN A 849 15.00 -17.43 -6.82
N ILE A 850 16.23 -17.77 -6.39
CA ILE A 850 17.13 -18.66 -7.15
C ILE A 850 16.51 -20.05 -7.31
N ASN A 851 15.72 -20.51 -6.34
CA ASN A 851 14.97 -21.75 -6.43
C ASN A 851 13.74 -21.65 -7.35
N ASN A 852 13.52 -20.51 -7.99
CA ASN A 852 12.47 -20.24 -8.98
C ASN A 852 11.07 -20.68 -8.53
N ASN A 853 10.71 -20.37 -7.27
CA ASN A 853 9.38 -20.68 -6.75
C ASN A 853 8.33 -19.71 -7.32
N THR A 854 7.62 -20.14 -8.35
CA THR A 854 6.58 -19.34 -9.04
C THR A 854 5.17 -19.54 -8.46
N ASN A 855 5.03 -20.36 -7.42
CA ASN A 855 3.73 -20.72 -6.84
C ASN A 855 3.39 -19.90 -5.57
N LEU A 856 4.29 -19.03 -5.11
CA LEU A 856 4.03 -18.19 -3.95
C LEU A 856 3.09 -17.03 -4.31
N ARG A 857 1.91 -17.03 -3.72
CA ARG A 857 0.96 -15.93 -3.81
C ARG A 857 1.34 -14.84 -2.81
N THR A 858 1.59 -13.65 -3.32
CA THR A 858 1.96 -12.48 -2.49
C THR A 858 0.74 -11.69 -2.03
N GLY A 859 -0.42 -11.97 -2.62
CA GLY A 859 -1.65 -11.29 -2.32
C GLY A 859 -2.74 -11.63 -3.32
N GLY A 860 -3.89 -11.03 -3.12
CA GLY A 860 -5.07 -11.20 -3.95
C GLY A 860 -6.29 -10.61 -3.26
N TYR A 861 -7.42 -10.68 -3.91
CA TYR A 861 -8.69 -10.23 -3.36
C TYR A 861 -9.85 -11.10 -3.86
N GLU A 862 -10.81 -11.31 -2.99
CA GLU A 862 -12.10 -11.89 -3.37
C GLU A 862 -12.88 -10.89 -4.21
N GLN A 863 -13.50 -11.37 -5.29
CA GLN A 863 -14.34 -10.50 -6.11
C GLN A 863 -15.72 -10.31 -5.45
N ASN A 864 -16.29 -9.13 -5.63
CA ASN A 864 -17.59 -8.78 -5.03
C ASN A 864 -18.79 -9.24 -5.86
N ARG A 865 -18.56 -9.74 -7.06
CA ARG A 865 -19.64 -10.21 -7.93
C ARG A 865 -20.27 -11.50 -7.42
N SER A 866 -21.53 -11.74 -7.77
CA SER A 866 -22.30 -12.94 -7.49
C SER A 866 -22.31 -13.83 -8.72
N ASP A 867 -21.50 -14.89 -8.74
CA ASP A 867 -21.37 -15.76 -9.91
C ASP A 867 -22.09 -17.11 -9.74
N PHE A 868 -22.80 -17.27 -8.63
CA PHE A 868 -23.51 -18.52 -8.36
C PHE A 868 -24.95 -18.39 -8.77
N TYR A 869 -25.15 -18.66 -10.05
CA TYR A 869 -26.47 -18.93 -10.59
C TYR A 869 -26.55 -20.44 -10.81
N TYR A 870 -27.59 -21.05 -10.28
CA TYR A 870 -27.92 -22.40 -10.60
C TYR A 870 -28.94 -22.39 -11.72
N ARG A 871 -28.89 -23.41 -12.58
CA ARG A 871 -29.89 -23.56 -13.60
C ARG A 871 -31.17 -24.01 -12.94
N GLU A 872 -32.21 -23.20 -13.02
CA GLU A 872 -33.58 -23.62 -12.80
C GLU A 872 -34.16 -24.22 -14.09
N ASN A 873 -35.23 -24.98 -13.95
CA ASN A 873 -35.98 -25.59 -15.03
C ASN A 873 -36.24 -24.60 -16.17
N GLY A 874 -35.53 -24.70 -17.27
CA GLY A 874 -35.67 -23.81 -18.42
C GLY A 874 -34.42 -23.06 -18.85
N GLY A 875 -33.29 -23.25 -18.20
CA GLY A 875 -31.99 -22.70 -18.66
C GLY A 875 -31.60 -21.35 -18.12
N VAL A 876 -32.38 -20.80 -17.18
CA VAL A 876 -32.02 -19.58 -16.46
C VAL A 876 -31.23 -19.96 -15.21
N TYR A 877 -30.05 -19.36 -15.02
CA TYR A 877 -29.27 -19.56 -13.81
C TYR A 877 -29.79 -18.62 -12.74
N THR A 878 -30.33 -19.18 -11.67
CA THR A 878 -30.71 -18.45 -10.47
C THR A 878 -29.76 -18.75 -9.34
N LYS A 879 -29.71 -17.86 -8.36
CA LYS A 879 -28.91 -18.03 -7.16
C LYS A 879 -29.37 -19.31 -6.46
N GLY A 880 -28.46 -20.25 -6.25
CA GLY A 880 -28.81 -21.55 -5.72
C GLY A 880 -29.22 -21.53 -4.29
N GLU A 881 -30.33 -22.16 -4.02
CA GLU A 881 -30.76 -22.45 -2.66
C GLU A 881 -29.76 -23.42 -2.00
N GLY A 882 -29.24 -23.03 -0.84
CA GLY A 882 -28.49 -23.91 0.04
C GLY A 882 -27.04 -24.22 -0.31
N LYS A 883 -26.37 -23.49 -1.21
CA LYS A 883 -24.93 -23.68 -1.48
C LYS A 883 -24.10 -22.48 -1.18
N ALA A 884 -23.02 -22.74 -0.45
CA ALA A 884 -22.02 -21.75 -0.09
C ALA A 884 -21.32 -21.17 -1.32
N TYR A 885 -21.07 -19.87 -1.28
CA TYR A 885 -20.23 -19.20 -2.26
C TYR A 885 -18.78 -19.69 -2.16
N LYS A 886 -18.23 -20.20 -3.25
CA LYS A 886 -16.83 -20.66 -3.28
C LYS A 886 -15.89 -19.49 -3.58
N PHE A 887 -15.53 -18.74 -2.55
CA PHE A 887 -14.68 -17.55 -2.66
C PHE A 887 -13.36 -17.80 -3.38
N SER A 888 -12.67 -18.89 -3.09
CA SER A 888 -11.39 -19.24 -3.69
C SER A 888 -11.45 -19.45 -5.21
N ARG A 889 -12.60 -19.79 -5.77
CA ARG A 889 -12.77 -19.99 -7.20
C ARG A 889 -12.74 -18.67 -7.98
N ASN A 890 -13.25 -17.61 -7.38
CA ASN A 890 -13.42 -16.31 -8.02
C ASN A 890 -12.45 -15.26 -7.53
N SER A 891 -11.54 -15.60 -6.63
CA SER A 891 -10.49 -14.69 -6.18
C SER A 891 -9.48 -14.40 -7.30
N LYS A 892 -8.95 -13.18 -7.29
CA LYS A 892 -7.84 -12.80 -8.16
C LYS A 892 -6.56 -12.73 -7.36
N TYR A 893 -5.46 -13.17 -7.95
CA TYR A 893 -4.19 -13.37 -7.23
C TYR A 893 -3.04 -12.61 -7.86
N TYR A 894 -2.04 -12.30 -7.02
CA TYR A 894 -0.71 -11.88 -7.41
C TYR A 894 0.32 -12.91 -6.94
N TYR A 895 1.30 -13.18 -7.76
CA TYR A 895 2.39 -14.11 -7.46
C TYR A 895 3.71 -13.37 -7.27
N ALA A 896 4.61 -13.96 -6.49
CA ALA A 896 6.00 -13.51 -6.40
C ALA A 896 6.67 -13.63 -7.77
N TYR A 897 7.62 -12.73 -8.06
CA TYR A 897 8.39 -12.85 -9.29
C TYR A 897 9.18 -14.18 -9.30
N ALA A 898 9.28 -14.80 -10.47
CA ALA A 898 10.21 -15.89 -10.77
C ALA A 898 11.65 -15.45 -10.48
N PHE A 899 12.62 -16.31 -10.76
CA PHE A 899 14.02 -15.94 -10.71
C PHE A 899 14.24 -14.56 -11.32
N ASN A 900 14.86 -13.68 -10.58
CA ASN A 900 15.21 -12.36 -11.06
C ASN A 900 16.56 -11.90 -10.55
N PHE A 901 17.19 -11.00 -11.31
CA PHE A 901 18.51 -10.48 -10.98
C PHE A 901 18.52 -8.95 -11.03
N PHE A 902 19.53 -8.41 -10.36
CA PHE A 902 19.88 -7.00 -10.43
C PHE A 902 21.40 -6.87 -10.41
N LEU A 903 21.96 -6.35 -11.48
CA LEU A 903 23.39 -6.02 -11.62
C LEU A 903 23.57 -4.52 -11.51
N ASN A 904 24.46 -4.06 -10.65
CA ASN A 904 24.80 -2.65 -10.50
C ASN A 904 26.29 -2.43 -10.61
N LEU A 905 26.70 -1.45 -11.41
CA LEU A 905 28.05 -0.96 -11.59
C LEU A 905 28.09 0.49 -11.09
N GLY A 906 28.87 0.78 -10.06
CA GLY A 906 29.04 2.13 -9.54
C GLY A 906 30.49 2.59 -9.70
N PHE A 907 30.72 3.74 -10.34
CA PHE A 907 32.03 4.35 -10.53
C PHE A 907 32.05 5.72 -9.89
N LYS A 908 32.90 5.90 -8.88
CA LYS A 908 33.17 7.18 -8.20
C LYS A 908 34.51 7.76 -8.66
N PHE A 909 34.57 9.07 -8.96
CA PHE A 909 35.74 9.78 -9.43
C PHE A 909 35.75 11.24 -9.10
#